data_f6876f53e2f9ed5e82f794aaf9af4841
#
_entry.id   f6876f53e2f9ed5e82f794aaf9af4841
#
_cell.length_a   1.000
_cell.length_b   1.000
_cell.length_c   1.000
_cell.angle_alpha   90.00
_cell.angle_beta   90.00
_cell.angle_gamma   90.00
#
_symmetry.space_group_name_H-M   'P 1'
#
loop_
_entity.id
_entity.type
_entity.pdbx_description
1 polymer ?
#
loop_
_entity_poly.entity_id
_entity_poly.type
_entity_poly.pdbx_seq_one_letter_code
_entity_poly.pdbx_strand_id
1 'polypeptide(L)'
;MARRSTKTPPPDDFEERILDIDVVDEMQGSFLEYAYSVIYSRALPDARDGMKPVHRRIVYQMNEMGLRPDRGYVKCARVVGEVMGKLHPHGDASIYDALVRMAQPFSMRLPLVDGHGNFGSLGNDDPPAAMRYTECRMADATSLMTESIDEDTVDFAPNYDGQEREPLALPAAYPNLLVNGASGIAVGMATNMPPHNLGEVIAAARHLIRYPGADLETLMRHVPGPDLPTGGRIVGLAGIKDAYETGRGTFKIRATVSVETVTARRKGLVVTELPFSVGPEKVISKIKDLVGQKKLQGIADVKDLTDREHGLRLVIEVKNGFIPEAVLEQLYKLTPMEESFGINNVALVDGQPLTLGLKELLEVYLDHRFDVVRRRSEFRRGKRRDRLHLVEGLLVALVDIDEVIRLIRSSENAAQAKERLMERFSLSDVQTQYILDTPLRRLTKFDRIELEAERDKLKGEIAELTKILESDAELRKLVSSELASVAKKFGTPRRTVLLESAGAPVPAASLQVADDPCRVLLSSTGLLARTVTAEPPPQAGKRAKHDVIVSSVAATARGEVGVVTSSGRLLRLSVIDLPQLPESAQAPNLSGGAQVSEFLSLEADETVVCLTGLAESSPGLALGTLQGVVKRVVPDYPANKDELEVIALKEGDRIIGGAELRTGEEDLVFITSDAQLLRFQASQVRPQGRAAGGMAGIKLAEGAEVISFTTVDPAADAVVFTVAGAAGTLDDSVTTAKLTPFDQYPRKGRATGGVRCQRFLKGEDRLVFAWAGVSEARAAQRNGSPAELPEIDPRRDGSGTPLDKPVAALAGPVS
;
A
#
# COMPACT_ATOMS: atom_id res chain seq x y z
N MET A 1 43.25 11.99 -39.55
CA MET A 1 44.68 12.37 -39.51
C MET A 1 45.16 12.43 -38.08
N ALA A 2 45.89 11.42 -37.64
CA ALA A 2 46.39 11.37 -36.26
C ALA A 2 47.59 12.29 -36.11
N ARG A 3 47.49 13.32 -35.26
CA ARG A 3 48.62 14.12 -34.83
C ARG A 3 49.61 13.25 -34.08
N ARG A 4 50.76 12.96 -34.65
CA ARG A 4 51.93 12.44 -33.93
C ARG A 4 52.31 13.45 -32.84
N SER A 5 52.22 13.12 -31.60
CA SER A 5 52.81 13.82 -30.48
C SER A 5 54.34 13.69 -30.63
N THR A 6 54.97 14.77 -30.99
CA THR A 6 56.42 14.89 -30.90
C THR A 6 56.76 14.94 -29.40
N LYS A 7 57.19 13.79 -28.85
CA LYS A 7 57.84 13.77 -27.53
C LYS A 7 59.09 14.63 -27.62
N THR A 8 59.14 15.74 -26.91
CA THR A 8 60.35 16.51 -26.68
C THR A 8 61.33 15.58 -25.99
N PRO A 9 62.58 15.40 -26.46
CA PRO A 9 63.55 14.60 -25.69
C PRO A 9 63.78 15.27 -24.34
N PRO A 10 64.03 14.50 -23.29
CA PRO A 10 64.38 15.05 -21.97
C PRO A 10 65.65 15.92 -22.10
N PRO A 11 65.86 16.92 -21.21
CA PRO A 11 67.08 17.70 -21.16
C PRO A 11 68.31 16.80 -21.02
N ASP A 12 69.44 17.17 -21.63
CA ASP A 12 70.68 16.37 -21.61
C ASP A 12 71.22 16.06 -20.21
N ASP A 13 70.71 16.71 -19.17
CA ASP A 13 71.09 16.51 -17.75
C ASP A 13 70.08 15.59 -16.98
N PHE A 14 69.15 14.89 -17.68
CA PHE A 14 68.21 14.00 -17.00
C PHE A 14 68.85 12.65 -16.78
N GLU A 15 69.32 12.41 -15.55
CA GLU A 15 69.70 11.07 -15.04
C GLU A 15 68.44 10.27 -14.66
N GLU A 16 68.10 9.30 -15.46
CA GLU A 16 67.02 8.36 -15.16
C GLU A 16 67.46 7.46 -14.03
N ARG A 17 66.77 7.60 -12.87
CA ARG A 17 66.96 6.70 -11.73
C ARG A 17 65.97 5.58 -11.75
N ILE A 18 66.35 4.43 -12.33
CA ILE A 18 65.57 3.20 -12.32
C ILE A 18 65.76 2.50 -10.99
N LEU A 19 64.64 2.25 -10.27
CA LEU A 19 64.62 1.43 -9.05
C LEU A 19 63.88 0.12 -9.40
N ASP A 20 64.55 -0.99 -9.21
CA ASP A 20 63.91 -2.31 -9.31
C ASP A 20 63.06 -2.52 -8.06
N ILE A 21 61.76 -2.66 -8.26
CA ILE A 21 60.76 -2.95 -7.19
C ILE A 21 60.13 -4.31 -7.51
N ASP A 22 60.04 -5.18 -6.51
CA ASP A 22 59.34 -6.44 -6.63
C ASP A 22 57.86 -6.16 -6.85
N VAL A 23 57.29 -6.83 -7.85
CA VAL A 23 55.88 -6.62 -8.22
C VAL A 23 54.90 -6.93 -7.06
N VAL A 24 55.29 -7.87 -6.18
CA VAL A 24 54.49 -8.22 -5.01
C VAL A 24 54.51 -7.08 -3.99
N ASP A 25 55.65 -6.47 -3.75
CA ASP A 25 55.81 -5.37 -2.80
C ASP A 25 55.07 -4.12 -3.29
N GLU A 26 55.17 -3.80 -4.62
CA GLU A 26 54.42 -2.70 -5.24
C GLU A 26 52.91 -2.93 -5.18
N MET A 27 52.45 -4.14 -5.50
CA MET A 27 51.03 -4.48 -5.42
C MET A 27 50.50 -4.41 -3.96
N GLN A 28 51.26 -4.89 -2.98
CA GLN A 28 50.89 -4.80 -1.58
C GLN A 28 50.82 -3.34 -1.11
N GLY A 29 51.83 -2.52 -1.45
CA GLY A 29 51.87 -1.10 -1.13
C GLY A 29 50.69 -0.34 -1.73
N SER A 30 50.47 -0.48 -3.04
CA SER A 30 49.39 0.17 -3.75
C SER A 30 47.99 -0.32 -3.26
N PHE A 31 47.86 -1.60 -2.91
CA PHE A 31 46.60 -2.12 -2.37
C PHE A 31 46.33 -1.57 -0.96
N LEU A 32 47.35 -1.44 -0.11
CA LEU A 32 47.20 -0.83 1.20
C LEU A 32 46.80 0.64 1.13
N GLU A 33 47.44 1.41 0.24
CA GLU A 33 47.06 2.81 0.01
C GLU A 33 45.62 2.94 -0.49
N TYR A 34 45.24 2.09 -1.46
CA TYR A 34 43.88 2.05 -1.97
C TYR A 34 42.88 1.68 -0.86
N ALA A 35 43.17 0.63 -0.09
CA ALA A 35 42.34 0.20 1.04
C ALA A 35 42.17 1.32 2.07
N TYR A 36 43.26 1.97 2.42
CA TYR A 36 43.26 3.10 3.34
C TYR A 36 42.40 4.25 2.81
N SER A 37 42.60 4.65 1.55
CA SER A 37 41.77 5.69 0.91
C SER A 37 40.28 5.35 0.88
N VAL A 38 39.92 4.10 0.58
CA VAL A 38 38.50 3.66 0.53
C VAL A 38 37.88 3.70 1.95
N ILE A 39 38.60 3.27 2.98
CA ILE A 39 38.13 3.27 4.36
C ILE A 39 37.90 4.70 4.86
N TYR A 40 38.91 5.54 4.76
CA TYR A 40 38.93 6.88 5.40
C TYR A 40 38.26 7.97 4.56
N SER A 41 38.34 7.88 3.23
CA SER A 41 37.96 8.98 2.34
C SER A 41 36.76 8.68 1.43
N ARG A 42 36.11 7.52 1.57
CA ARG A 42 35.03 7.16 0.64
C ARG A 42 33.84 6.45 1.28
N ALA A 43 34.07 5.30 1.96
CA ALA A 43 32.98 4.35 2.25
C ALA A 43 32.34 4.56 3.61
N LEU A 44 33.12 4.94 4.64
CA LEU A 44 32.65 5.03 6.01
C LEU A 44 32.21 6.46 6.37
N PRO A 45 31.12 6.60 7.16
CA PRO A 45 30.70 7.89 7.70
C PRO A 45 31.54 8.26 8.91
N ASP A 46 31.73 9.55 9.16
CA ASP A 46 32.25 10.06 10.44
C ASP A 46 31.15 10.01 11.51
N ALA A 47 31.47 9.50 12.69
CA ALA A 47 30.48 9.34 13.77
C ALA A 47 29.93 10.67 14.30
N ARG A 48 30.71 11.77 14.17
CA ARG A 48 30.36 13.11 14.66
C ARG A 48 29.18 13.73 13.87
N ASP A 49 29.24 13.70 12.53
CA ASP A 49 28.24 14.34 11.65
C ASP A 49 27.42 13.36 10.79
N GLY A 50 27.80 12.08 10.82
CA GLY A 50 27.13 11.03 10.04
C GLY A 50 27.32 11.12 8.53
N MET A 51 28.32 11.88 8.07
CA MET A 51 28.56 12.15 6.67
C MET A 51 29.75 11.36 6.12
N LYS A 52 29.59 10.81 4.94
CA LYS A 52 30.74 10.44 4.10
C LYS A 52 31.37 11.70 3.49
N PRO A 53 32.65 11.67 3.09
CA PRO A 53 33.30 12.85 2.49
C PRO A 53 32.50 13.48 1.34
N VAL A 54 31.94 12.70 0.41
CA VAL A 54 31.16 13.24 -0.69
C VAL A 54 29.89 13.97 -0.21
N HIS A 55 29.16 13.43 0.78
CA HIS A 55 27.96 14.07 1.32
C HIS A 55 28.31 15.37 2.06
N ARG A 56 29.37 15.35 2.88
CA ARG A 56 29.85 16.53 3.60
C ARG A 56 30.25 17.64 2.65
N ARG A 57 30.98 17.32 1.59
CA ARG A 57 31.40 18.29 0.55
C ARG A 57 30.23 18.88 -0.21
N ILE A 58 29.20 18.07 -0.53
CA ILE A 58 27.98 18.57 -1.18
C ILE A 58 27.25 19.55 -0.26
N VAL A 59 26.99 19.16 1.02
CA VAL A 59 26.27 20.02 1.96
C VAL A 59 27.05 21.31 2.25
N TYR A 60 28.36 21.21 2.45
CA TYR A 60 29.23 22.36 2.66
C TYR A 60 29.23 23.31 1.47
N GLN A 61 29.40 22.79 0.24
CA GLN A 61 29.39 23.60 -0.98
C GLN A 61 28.03 24.26 -1.22
N MET A 62 26.92 23.57 -0.95
CA MET A 62 25.58 24.16 -1.02
C MET A 62 25.43 25.33 -0.03
N ASN A 63 26.01 25.23 1.17
CA ASN A 63 26.04 26.33 2.15
C ASN A 63 26.86 27.51 1.63
N GLU A 64 28.08 27.27 1.11
CA GLU A 64 28.93 28.30 0.53
C GLU A 64 28.28 29.03 -0.66
N MET A 65 27.54 28.32 -1.48
CA MET A 65 26.74 28.88 -2.56
C MET A 65 25.49 29.65 -2.10
N GLY A 66 25.20 29.66 -0.79
CA GLY A 66 24.02 30.29 -0.21
C GLY A 66 22.69 29.69 -0.62
N LEU A 67 22.65 28.39 -0.92
CA LEU A 67 21.45 27.66 -1.36
C LEU A 67 20.53 27.31 -0.18
N ARG A 68 20.12 28.31 0.59
CA ARG A 68 19.27 28.18 1.77
C ARG A 68 17.84 27.81 1.38
N PRO A 69 17.05 27.22 2.31
CA PRO A 69 15.65 26.86 2.06
C PRO A 69 14.74 28.02 1.60
N ASP A 70 15.07 29.25 2.02
CA ASP A 70 14.34 30.48 1.64
C ASP A 70 14.76 31.06 0.27
N ARG A 71 15.72 30.45 -0.41
CA ARG A 71 16.22 30.89 -1.71
C ARG A 71 15.63 30.06 -2.85
N GLY A 72 15.79 30.55 -4.09
CA GLY A 72 15.40 29.81 -5.30
C GLY A 72 16.23 28.56 -5.53
N TYR A 73 15.67 27.60 -6.26
CA TYR A 73 16.38 26.42 -6.70
C TYR A 73 17.45 26.73 -7.76
N VAL A 74 18.49 25.94 -7.79
CA VAL A 74 19.51 25.96 -8.84
C VAL A 74 19.61 24.60 -9.50
N LYS A 75 20.10 24.54 -10.76
CA LYS A 75 20.35 23.26 -11.44
C LYS A 75 21.34 22.41 -10.65
N CYS A 76 21.03 21.12 -10.48
CA CYS A 76 21.91 20.18 -9.81
C CYS A 76 23.29 20.12 -10.46
N ALA A 77 23.36 20.25 -11.77
CA ALA A 77 24.61 20.33 -12.53
C ALA A 77 25.55 21.45 -12.02
N ARG A 78 25.00 22.57 -11.53
CA ARG A 78 25.82 23.65 -10.96
C ARG A 78 26.46 23.24 -9.64
N VAL A 79 25.69 22.61 -8.75
CA VAL A 79 26.21 22.09 -7.47
C VAL A 79 27.26 21.02 -7.70
N VAL A 80 26.96 20.05 -8.60
CA VAL A 80 27.90 18.98 -8.95
C VAL A 80 29.20 19.53 -9.50
N GLY A 81 29.14 20.53 -10.41
CA GLY A 81 30.32 21.17 -11.00
C GLY A 81 31.18 21.89 -9.95
N GLU A 82 30.57 22.64 -9.02
CA GLU A 82 31.29 23.35 -7.97
C GLU A 82 31.94 22.35 -6.98
N VAL A 83 31.25 21.31 -6.58
CA VAL A 83 31.77 20.25 -5.71
C VAL A 83 32.95 19.53 -6.37
N MET A 84 32.79 19.16 -7.65
CA MET A 84 33.83 18.45 -8.40
C MET A 84 35.08 19.30 -8.60
N GLY A 85 34.88 20.56 -8.93
CA GLY A 85 35.99 21.46 -9.21
C GLY A 85 36.78 21.89 -7.98
N LYS A 86 36.09 22.08 -6.83
CA LYS A 86 36.70 22.65 -5.63
C LYS A 86 37.08 21.63 -4.57
N LEU A 87 36.29 20.58 -4.39
CA LEU A 87 36.39 19.74 -3.18
C LEU A 87 36.56 18.25 -3.46
N HIS A 88 35.93 17.72 -4.53
CA HIS A 88 35.81 16.28 -4.74
C HIS A 88 36.22 15.87 -6.13
N PRO A 89 37.49 15.56 -6.41
CA PRO A 89 38.07 15.30 -7.74
C PRO A 89 37.70 13.90 -8.26
N HIS A 90 36.40 13.62 -8.40
CA HIS A 90 35.83 12.34 -8.85
C HIS A 90 34.76 12.58 -9.91
N GLY A 91 34.27 11.50 -10.55
CA GLY A 91 33.26 11.59 -11.61
C GLY A 91 31.97 12.28 -11.15
N ASP A 92 31.42 13.12 -12.01
CA ASP A 92 30.18 13.88 -11.81
C ASP A 92 28.97 13.01 -11.51
N ALA A 93 28.89 11.83 -12.14
CA ALA A 93 27.80 10.87 -11.87
C ALA A 93 27.77 10.42 -10.40
N SER A 94 28.93 10.16 -9.78
CA SER A 94 28.98 9.72 -8.38
C SER A 94 28.56 10.83 -7.41
N ILE A 95 28.88 12.09 -7.71
CA ILE A 95 28.47 13.26 -6.94
C ILE A 95 26.96 13.48 -7.10
N TYR A 96 26.45 13.37 -8.33
CA TYR A 96 25.02 13.52 -8.61
C TYR A 96 24.19 12.43 -7.92
N ASP A 97 24.62 11.16 -7.98
CA ASP A 97 23.93 10.05 -7.32
C ASP A 97 23.88 10.25 -5.79
N ALA A 98 24.93 10.75 -5.18
CA ALA A 98 24.96 11.09 -3.76
C ALA A 98 23.96 12.23 -3.44
N LEU A 99 23.94 13.29 -4.26
CA LEU A 99 23.01 14.42 -4.13
C LEU A 99 21.55 13.94 -4.26
N VAL A 100 21.27 13.11 -5.28
CA VAL A 100 19.94 12.52 -5.51
C VAL A 100 19.47 11.74 -4.30
N ARG A 101 20.30 10.86 -3.73
CA ARG A 101 19.94 10.07 -2.54
C ARG A 101 19.59 10.95 -1.34
N MET A 102 20.29 12.08 -1.16
CA MET A 102 20.00 13.04 -0.09
C MET A 102 18.66 13.76 -0.28
N ALA A 103 18.10 13.76 -1.50
CA ALA A 103 16.80 14.35 -1.79
C ALA A 103 15.62 13.34 -1.73
N GLN A 104 15.90 12.04 -1.69
CA GLN A 104 14.87 10.99 -1.77
C GLN A 104 14.23 10.71 -0.41
N PRO A 105 12.90 10.94 -0.23
CA PRO A 105 12.20 10.71 1.04
C PRO A 105 12.01 9.22 1.37
N PHE A 106 12.22 8.32 0.39
CA PHE A 106 12.23 6.87 0.57
C PHE A 106 13.62 6.29 0.87
N SER A 107 14.69 7.09 0.68
CA SER A 107 16.06 6.70 1.01
C SER A 107 16.51 7.29 2.35
N MET A 108 16.07 8.50 2.68
CA MET A 108 16.44 9.19 3.91
C MET A 108 15.24 9.42 4.84
N ARG A 109 15.43 9.16 6.14
CA ARG A 109 14.38 9.42 7.15
C ARG A 109 14.12 10.91 7.32
N LEU A 110 15.18 11.71 7.17
CA LEU A 110 15.15 13.16 7.15
C LEU A 110 16.00 13.65 5.95
N PRO A 111 15.36 13.93 4.79
CA PRO A 111 16.06 14.40 3.61
C PRO A 111 16.88 15.66 3.85
N LEU A 112 18.04 15.75 3.21
CA LEU A 112 18.98 16.85 3.35
C LEU A 112 18.98 17.81 2.15
N VAL A 113 18.44 17.37 1.04
CA VAL A 113 18.28 18.18 -0.17
C VAL A 113 16.80 18.31 -0.49
N ASP A 114 16.37 19.53 -0.76
CA ASP A 114 15.07 19.85 -1.32
C ASP A 114 15.21 19.89 -2.83
N GLY A 115 14.64 18.89 -3.51
CA GLY A 115 14.76 18.65 -4.94
C GLY A 115 13.51 19.03 -5.71
N HIS A 116 13.68 19.65 -6.88
CA HIS A 116 12.62 19.96 -7.82
C HIS A 116 12.87 19.25 -9.15
N GLY A 117 11.92 18.41 -9.57
CA GLY A 117 12.01 17.55 -10.74
C GLY A 117 11.92 16.06 -10.40
N ASN A 118 12.40 15.20 -11.30
CA ASN A 118 12.41 13.76 -11.09
C ASN A 118 13.74 13.33 -10.45
N PHE A 119 13.67 12.93 -9.17
CA PHE A 119 14.77 12.37 -8.39
C PHE A 119 14.70 10.84 -8.26
N GLY A 120 13.96 10.17 -9.16
CA GLY A 120 13.81 8.72 -9.15
C GLY A 120 12.64 8.22 -8.30
N SER A 121 12.35 6.95 -8.43
CA SER A 121 11.35 6.22 -7.66
C SER A 121 11.98 5.15 -6.76
N LEU A 122 11.19 4.65 -5.81
CA LEU A 122 11.59 3.51 -5.01
C LEU A 122 11.77 2.30 -5.93
N GLY A 123 12.97 1.71 -5.96
CA GLY A 123 13.28 0.51 -6.71
C GLY A 123 13.98 0.71 -8.05
N ASN A 124 14.11 1.93 -8.55
CA ASN A 124 14.82 2.29 -9.80
C ASN A 124 14.09 2.03 -11.13
N ASP A 125 12.81 1.73 -11.13
CA ASP A 125 12.04 1.63 -12.38
C ASP A 125 11.95 2.97 -13.11
N ASP A 126 11.92 4.06 -12.35
CA ASP A 126 12.04 5.42 -12.87
C ASP A 126 13.34 6.04 -12.31
N PRO A 127 14.44 5.98 -13.05
CA PRO A 127 15.70 6.57 -12.62
C PRO A 127 15.62 8.10 -12.57
N PRO A 128 16.46 8.77 -11.76
CA PRO A 128 16.48 10.22 -11.71
C PRO A 128 16.81 10.82 -13.08
N ALA A 129 16.16 11.94 -13.40
CA ALA A 129 16.46 12.69 -14.59
C ALA A 129 17.91 13.23 -14.56
N ALA A 130 18.51 13.46 -15.72
CA ALA A 130 19.86 14.00 -15.79
C ALA A 130 19.96 15.34 -15.04
N MET A 131 21.12 15.61 -14.41
CA MET A 131 21.38 16.75 -13.51
C MET A 131 21.15 18.13 -14.16
N ARG A 132 21.09 18.22 -15.49
CA ARG A 132 20.76 19.45 -16.24
C ARG A 132 19.28 19.81 -16.18
N TYR A 133 18.41 18.85 -15.86
CA TYR A 133 16.96 19.04 -15.73
C TYR A 133 16.53 19.26 -14.29
N THR A 134 17.08 18.52 -13.35
CA THR A 134 16.75 18.61 -11.92
C THR A 134 17.33 19.87 -11.28
N GLU A 135 16.64 20.34 -10.25
CA GLU A 135 17.04 21.52 -9.47
C GLU A 135 17.07 21.18 -7.99
N CYS A 136 17.89 21.86 -7.21
CA CYS A 136 18.03 21.59 -5.79
C CYS A 136 18.35 22.85 -4.98
N ARG A 137 18.10 22.75 -3.69
CA ARG A 137 18.54 23.64 -2.61
C ARG A 137 18.67 22.83 -1.32
N MET A 138 19.20 23.42 -0.25
CA MET A 138 19.22 22.76 1.05
C MET A 138 17.79 22.57 1.58
N ALA A 139 17.51 21.41 2.16
CA ALA A 139 16.30 21.22 2.95
C ALA A 139 16.39 21.98 4.28
N ASP A 140 15.25 22.30 4.92
CA ASP A 140 15.21 23.08 6.16
C ASP A 140 16.09 22.49 7.28
N ALA A 141 16.07 21.17 7.43
CA ALA A 141 16.87 20.48 8.44
C ALA A 141 18.39 20.52 8.15
N THR A 142 18.78 20.72 6.89
CA THR A 142 20.19 20.73 6.49
C THR A 142 20.92 21.97 6.95
N SER A 143 20.21 23.10 7.08
CA SER A 143 20.78 24.32 7.66
C SER A 143 21.32 24.09 9.08
N LEU A 144 20.74 23.13 9.82
CA LEU A 144 21.24 22.74 11.15
C LEU A 144 22.54 21.96 11.11
N MET A 145 22.87 21.35 9.97
CA MET A 145 24.16 20.63 9.82
C MET A 145 25.33 21.60 9.68
N THR A 146 25.10 22.78 9.09
CA THR A 146 26.11 23.81 8.80
C THR A 146 25.99 25.05 9.68
N GLU A 147 25.04 25.07 10.63
CA GLU A 147 24.80 26.22 11.49
C GLU A 147 26.09 26.63 12.25
N SER A 148 26.46 27.91 12.13
CA SER A 148 27.64 28.47 12.77
C SER A 148 28.99 27.87 12.30
N ILE A 149 29.09 27.34 11.11
CA ILE A 149 30.32 26.77 10.56
C ILE A 149 31.41 27.82 10.39
N ASP A 150 31.04 29.10 10.20
CA ASP A 150 31.88 30.29 10.07
C ASP A 150 32.32 30.87 11.44
N GLU A 151 31.87 30.26 12.55
CA GLU A 151 32.18 30.70 13.92
C GLU A 151 33.28 29.84 14.60
N ASP A 152 34.23 29.33 13.84
CA ASP A 152 35.34 28.47 14.30
C ASP A 152 34.89 27.22 15.10
N THR A 153 33.74 26.66 14.72
CA THR A 153 33.11 25.53 15.43
C THR A 153 33.73 24.18 15.15
N VAL A 154 34.36 24.03 13.96
CA VAL A 154 34.97 22.79 13.46
C VAL A 154 36.30 23.07 12.79
N ASP A 155 37.16 22.03 12.70
CA ASP A 155 38.42 22.13 12.02
C ASP A 155 38.31 22.01 10.51
N PHE A 156 39.19 22.72 9.80
CA PHE A 156 39.28 22.73 8.36
C PHE A 156 40.64 22.22 7.92
N ALA A 157 40.66 21.42 6.87
CA ALA A 157 41.86 20.98 6.17
C ALA A 157 41.94 21.59 4.75
N PRO A 158 43.14 21.66 4.14
CA PRO A 158 43.25 21.95 2.71
C PRO A 158 42.53 20.91 1.89
N ASN A 159 41.93 21.34 0.77
CA ASN A 159 41.38 20.43 -0.24
C ASN A 159 42.48 19.68 -1.00
N TYR A 160 42.12 18.91 -2.03
CA TYR A 160 43.03 18.05 -2.79
C TYR A 160 44.17 18.81 -3.54
N ASP A 161 43.96 20.09 -3.87
CA ASP A 161 44.97 20.93 -4.54
C ASP A 161 45.56 22.06 -3.67
N GLY A 162 45.10 22.16 -2.44
CA GLY A 162 45.56 23.18 -1.46
C GLY A 162 45.05 24.59 -1.69
N GLN A 163 44.12 24.80 -2.66
CA GLN A 163 43.62 26.14 -3.00
C GLN A 163 42.41 26.55 -2.15
N GLU A 164 41.62 25.55 -1.72
CA GLU A 164 40.44 25.76 -0.91
C GLU A 164 40.57 25.00 0.43
N ARG A 165 39.68 25.29 1.36
CA ARG A 165 39.60 24.55 2.62
C ARG A 165 38.24 23.86 2.75
N GLU A 166 38.26 22.65 3.32
CA GLU A 166 37.06 21.87 3.58
C GLU A 166 36.95 21.49 5.05
N PRO A 167 35.74 21.39 5.63
CA PRO A 167 35.54 20.99 7.00
C PRO A 167 35.81 19.49 7.18
N LEU A 168 36.55 19.14 8.28
CA LEU A 168 36.77 17.74 8.64
C LEU A 168 35.52 17.07 9.16
N ALA A 169 34.62 17.83 9.77
CA ALA A 169 33.26 17.43 10.15
C ALA A 169 32.32 18.64 10.08
N LEU A 170 31.02 18.44 9.98
CA LEU A 170 30.03 19.52 10.10
C LEU A 170 29.65 19.75 11.57
N PRO A 171 29.17 20.96 11.93
CA PRO A 171 28.73 21.27 13.30
C PRO A 171 27.58 20.40 13.82
N ALA A 172 26.75 19.88 12.94
CA ALA A 172 25.69 18.90 13.16
C ALA A 172 24.83 19.14 14.42
N ALA A 173 23.80 19.97 14.34
CA ALA A 173 22.93 20.27 15.49
C ALA A 173 21.99 19.12 15.90
N TYR A 174 22.02 17.99 15.20
CA TYR A 174 21.30 16.77 15.55
C TYR A 174 22.11 15.52 15.14
N PRO A 175 21.90 14.35 15.76
CA PRO A 175 22.69 13.13 15.51
C PRO A 175 22.31 12.46 14.18
N ASN A 176 22.78 13.06 13.07
CA ASN A 176 22.43 12.68 11.72
C ASN A 176 22.76 11.21 11.38
N LEU A 177 23.87 10.66 11.92
CA LEU A 177 24.25 9.26 11.68
C LEU A 177 23.15 8.29 12.13
N LEU A 178 22.60 8.49 13.32
CA LEU A 178 21.50 7.67 13.82
C LEU A 178 20.19 7.97 13.10
N VAL A 179 19.89 9.23 12.79
CA VAL A 179 18.63 9.63 12.16
C VAL A 179 18.50 9.09 10.73
N ASN A 180 19.52 9.25 9.91
CA ASN A 180 19.48 8.85 8.51
C ASN A 180 20.17 7.51 8.22
N GLY A 181 20.93 6.99 9.17
CA GLY A 181 21.74 5.81 8.94
C GLY A 181 22.86 6.02 7.94
N ALA A 182 23.56 4.95 7.62
CA ALA A 182 24.58 4.93 6.58
C ALA A 182 24.78 3.51 6.05
N SER A 183 25.09 3.38 4.76
CA SER A 183 25.54 2.10 4.19
C SER A 183 26.78 2.32 3.33
N GLY A 184 27.77 1.43 3.40
CA GLY A 184 28.97 1.55 2.61
C GLY A 184 29.81 0.28 2.65
N ILE A 185 30.48 0.00 1.54
CA ILE A 185 31.37 -1.15 1.39
C ILE A 185 32.79 -0.62 1.22
N ALA A 186 33.62 -0.92 2.22
CA ALA A 186 35.04 -0.63 2.20
C ALA A 186 35.85 -1.90 1.92
N VAL A 187 37.16 -1.79 1.92
CA VAL A 187 38.07 -2.95 1.83
C VAL A 187 38.16 -3.63 3.20
N GLY A 188 37.76 -4.90 3.26
CA GLY A 188 37.83 -5.70 4.50
C GLY A 188 36.71 -5.40 5.52
N MET A 189 35.88 -4.38 5.30
CA MET A 189 34.77 -4.02 6.20
C MET A 189 33.63 -3.34 5.46
N ALA A 190 32.46 -3.34 6.08
CA ALA A 190 31.29 -2.64 5.56
C ALA A 190 30.53 -1.99 6.70
N THR A 191 29.80 -0.92 6.42
CA THR A 191 28.84 -0.32 7.35
C THR A 191 27.43 -0.47 6.79
N ASN A 192 26.46 -0.75 7.67
CA ASN A 192 25.05 -0.80 7.34
C ASN A 192 24.22 -0.42 8.57
N MET A 193 23.98 0.87 8.73
CA MET A 193 23.25 1.43 9.85
C MET A 193 21.83 1.79 9.44
N PRO A 194 20.80 1.30 10.14
CA PRO A 194 19.42 1.65 9.83
C PRO A 194 19.09 3.07 10.30
N PRO A 195 18.16 3.78 9.63
CA PRO A 195 17.63 5.06 10.08
C PRO A 195 16.79 4.93 11.36
N HIS A 196 16.69 6.04 12.13
CA HIS A 196 15.90 6.12 13.36
C HIS A 196 15.04 7.38 13.39
N ASN A 197 14.06 7.41 14.29
CA ASN A 197 13.21 8.58 14.50
C ASN A 197 13.97 9.71 15.18
N LEU A 198 13.95 10.91 14.59
CA LEU A 198 14.65 12.09 15.11
C LEU A 198 14.25 12.41 16.56
N GLY A 199 12.96 12.40 16.87
CA GLY A 199 12.45 12.71 18.21
C GLY A 199 12.91 11.72 19.26
N GLU A 200 12.92 10.42 18.91
CA GLU A 200 13.37 9.33 19.78
C GLU A 200 14.87 9.42 20.07
N VAL A 201 15.68 9.60 19.02
CA VAL A 201 17.14 9.72 19.16
C VAL A 201 17.51 10.95 19.98
N ILE A 202 16.87 12.09 19.76
CA ILE A 202 17.08 13.30 20.56
C ILE A 202 16.62 13.08 22.01
N ALA A 203 15.54 12.37 22.25
CA ALA A 203 15.08 12.06 23.61
C ALA A 203 16.14 11.22 24.36
N ALA A 204 16.72 10.20 23.70
CA ALA A 204 17.81 9.41 24.25
C ALA A 204 19.08 10.24 24.50
N ALA A 205 19.49 11.09 23.55
CA ALA A 205 20.64 11.99 23.71
C ALA A 205 20.44 12.94 24.89
N ARG A 206 19.28 13.55 25.05
CA ARG A 206 18.97 14.43 26.19
C ARG A 206 18.89 13.68 27.52
N HIS A 207 18.43 12.42 27.49
CA HIS A 207 18.48 11.56 28.67
C HIS A 207 19.93 11.30 29.08
N LEU A 208 20.82 10.99 28.15
CA LEU A 208 22.23 10.73 28.38
C LEU A 208 22.99 12.00 28.87
N ILE A 209 22.61 13.19 28.33
CA ILE A 209 23.12 14.47 28.86
C ILE A 209 22.82 14.61 30.36
N ARG A 210 21.60 14.26 30.79
CA ARG A 210 21.15 14.38 32.17
C ARG A 210 21.70 13.28 33.09
N TYR A 211 21.83 12.07 32.54
CA TYR A 211 22.25 10.86 33.23
C TYR A 211 23.36 10.14 32.44
N PRO A 212 24.62 10.59 32.53
CA PRO A 212 25.73 10.01 31.74
C PRO A 212 25.96 8.52 32.00
N GLY A 213 25.56 8.01 33.16
CA GLY A 213 25.66 6.59 33.51
C GLY A 213 24.47 5.75 33.09
N ALA A 214 23.52 6.26 32.25
CA ALA A 214 22.36 5.51 31.79
C ALA A 214 22.78 4.21 31.09
N ASP A 215 22.08 3.12 31.41
CA ASP A 215 22.26 1.83 30.76
C ASP A 215 21.53 1.76 29.41
N LEU A 216 21.87 0.74 28.64
CA LEU A 216 21.29 0.52 27.33
C LEU A 216 19.76 0.33 27.38
N GLU A 217 19.27 -0.39 28.41
CA GLU A 217 17.82 -0.67 28.53
C GLU A 217 17.01 0.62 28.72
N THR A 218 17.53 1.54 29.49
CA THR A 218 16.93 2.87 29.68
C THR A 218 16.94 3.68 28.38
N LEU A 219 18.04 3.65 27.60
CA LEU A 219 18.11 4.32 26.30
C LEU A 219 17.14 3.70 25.29
N MET A 220 16.95 2.39 25.30
CA MET A 220 16.01 1.68 24.44
C MET A 220 14.54 2.04 24.74
N ARG A 221 14.21 2.54 25.93
CA ARG A 221 12.86 3.08 26.19
C ARG A 221 12.60 4.35 25.37
N HIS A 222 13.62 5.07 24.99
CA HIS A 222 13.53 6.26 24.12
C HIS A 222 13.68 5.89 22.64
N VAL A 223 14.56 4.94 22.30
CA VAL A 223 14.82 4.46 20.93
C VAL A 223 14.55 2.96 20.88
N PRO A 224 13.27 2.54 20.77
CA PRO A 224 12.92 1.13 20.84
C PRO A 224 13.39 0.31 19.63
N GLY A 225 13.75 0.98 18.52
CA GLY A 225 14.23 0.35 17.31
C GLY A 225 14.34 1.32 16.13
N PRO A 226 14.84 0.86 14.98
CA PRO A 226 14.91 1.63 13.75
C PRO A 226 13.54 2.18 13.31
N ASP A 227 13.57 3.29 12.58
CA ASP A 227 12.39 3.92 11.98
C ASP A 227 12.67 4.22 10.50
N LEU A 228 12.21 3.32 9.64
CA LEU A 228 12.58 3.28 8.23
C LEU A 228 11.78 4.31 7.41
N PRO A 229 12.39 4.95 6.40
CA PRO A 229 11.73 5.93 5.54
C PRO A 229 10.45 5.41 4.87
N THR A 230 10.44 4.14 4.46
CA THR A 230 9.32 3.48 3.78
C THR A 230 8.30 2.85 4.72
N GLY A 231 8.46 2.98 6.05
CA GLY A 231 7.58 2.35 7.02
C GLY A 231 7.83 0.84 7.14
N GLY A 232 6.79 0.04 6.98
CA GLY A 232 6.84 -1.41 7.12
C GLY A 232 6.78 -1.87 8.58
N ARG A 233 6.94 -3.18 8.77
CA ARG A 233 6.86 -3.84 10.08
C ARG A 233 8.16 -4.55 10.38
N ILE A 234 8.81 -4.18 11.46
CA ILE A 234 9.98 -4.92 11.97
C ILE A 234 9.49 -6.07 12.84
N VAL A 235 10.02 -7.26 12.60
CA VAL A 235 9.65 -8.50 13.29
C VAL A 235 10.86 -9.08 14.00
N GLY A 236 10.74 -9.27 15.31
CA GLY A 236 11.80 -9.78 16.18
C GLY A 236 12.76 -8.67 16.64
N LEU A 237 12.68 -8.30 17.93
CA LEU A 237 13.44 -7.19 18.50
C LEU A 237 14.79 -7.59 19.10
N ALA A 238 15.05 -8.90 19.27
CA ALA A 238 16.29 -9.39 19.89
C ALA A 238 17.54 -8.93 19.13
N GLY A 239 17.55 -9.07 17.79
CA GLY A 239 18.69 -8.63 16.99
C GLY A 239 18.89 -7.12 16.95
N ILE A 240 17.88 -6.30 17.28
CA ILE A 240 18.02 -4.86 17.48
C ILE A 240 18.76 -4.60 18.82
N LYS A 241 18.39 -5.32 19.88
CA LYS A 241 19.06 -5.21 21.18
C LYS A 241 20.52 -5.59 21.05
N ASP A 242 20.82 -6.70 20.37
CA ASP A 242 22.20 -7.13 20.09
C ASP A 242 23.00 -6.05 19.34
N ALA A 243 22.37 -5.44 18.31
CA ALA A 243 23.01 -4.37 17.55
C ALA A 243 23.23 -3.09 18.36
N TYR A 244 22.34 -2.74 19.26
CA TYR A 244 22.48 -1.58 20.14
C TYR A 244 23.55 -1.81 21.23
N GLU A 245 23.77 -3.05 21.62
CA GLU A 245 24.81 -3.42 22.58
C GLU A 245 26.18 -3.55 21.91
N THR A 246 26.28 -4.27 20.77
CA THR A 246 27.55 -4.69 20.16
C THR A 246 27.87 -4.02 18.83
N GLY A 247 26.97 -3.23 18.28
CA GLY A 247 27.05 -2.67 16.94
C GLY A 247 26.69 -3.65 15.81
N ARG A 248 26.30 -4.91 16.12
CA ARG A 248 25.96 -5.94 15.14
C ARG A 248 24.70 -6.69 15.51
N GLY A 249 23.82 -6.90 14.53
CA GLY A 249 22.58 -7.65 14.72
C GLY A 249 21.81 -7.80 13.43
N THR A 250 20.68 -8.50 13.50
CA THR A 250 19.82 -8.71 12.33
C THR A 250 18.37 -8.67 12.73
N PHE A 251 17.54 -8.01 11.95
CA PHE A 251 16.08 -8.03 12.09
C PHE A 251 15.40 -8.24 10.74
N LYS A 252 14.13 -8.63 10.77
CA LYS A 252 13.31 -8.81 9.57
C LYS A 252 12.38 -7.62 9.38
N ILE A 253 12.20 -7.21 8.13
CA ILE A 253 11.26 -6.18 7.72
C ILE A 253 10.20 -6.83 6.86
N ARG A 254 8.92 -6.69 7.23
CA ARG A 254 7.77 -7.13 6.44
C ARG A 254 7.04 -5.95 5.84
N ALA A 255 6.52 -6.16 4.64
CA ALA A 255 5.56 -5.26 4.00
C ALA A 255 4.30 -5.07 4.86
N THR A 256 3.70 -3.90 4.80
CA THR A 256 2.37 -3.65 5.37
C THR A 256 1.33 -4.01 4.31
N VAL A 257 0.46 -4.96 4.65
CA VAL A 257 -0.54 -5.53 3.74
C VAL A 257 -1.90 -5.57 4.42
N SER A 258 -2.95 -5.19 3.69
CA SER A 258 -4.36 -5.36 4.05
C SER A 258 -5.05 -6.31 3.08
N VAL A 259 -6.06 -7.05 3.57
CA VAL A 259 -6.94 -7.85 2.72
C VAL A 259 -8.17 -7.02 2.39
N GLU A 260 -8.36 -6.71 1.12
CA GLU A 260 -9.46 -5.88 0.63
C GLU A 260 -10.28 -6.61 -0.45
N THR A 261 -11.53 -6.20 -0.62
CA THR A 261 -12.34 -6.63 -1.77
C THR A 261 -11.97 -5.74 -2.95
N VAL A 262 -11.23 -6.27 -3.91
CA VAL A 262 -10.68 -5.52 -5.05
C VAL A 262 -11.67 -5.43 -6.21
N THR A 263 -12.47 -6.49 -6.40
CA THR A 263 -13.59 -6.52 -7.34
C THR A 263 -14.81 -7.11 -6.64
N ALA A 264 -16.00 -7.01 -7.23
CA ALA A 264 -17.23 -7.59 -6.67
C ALA A 264 -17.08 -9.09 -6.30
N ARG A 265 -16.12 -9.80 -6.90
CA ARG A 265 -15.94 -11.26 -6.78
C ARG A 265 -14.58 -11.70 -6.23
N ARG A 266 -13.61 -10.77 -6.05
CA ARG A 266 -12.23 -11.14 -5.68
C ARG A 266 -11.72 -10.33 -4.52
N LYS A 267 -11.09 -11.05 -3.60
CA LYS A 267 -10.25 -10.45 -2.56
C LYS A 267 -8.84 -10.23 -3.12
N GLY A 268 -8.17 -9.22 -2.63
CA GLY A 268 -6.79 -8.92 -2.97
C GLY A 268 -5.99 -8.58 -1.73
N LEU A 269 -4.69 -8.74 -1.85
CA LEU A 269 -3.71 -8.28 -0.89
C LEU A 269 -3.22 -6.90 -1.37
N VAL A 270 -3.55 -5.86 -0.63
CA VAL A 270 -3.15 -4.48 -0.94
C VAL A 270 -1.93 -4.13 -0.10
N VAL A 271 -0.79 -3.95 -0.78
CA VAL A 271 0.49 -3.58 -0.16
C VAL A 271 0.62 -2.07 -0.21
N THR A 272 0.76 -1.45 0.96
CA THR A 272 0.91 0.02 1.12
C THR A 272 2.31 0.43 1.54
N GLU A 273 3.11 -0.50 2.09
CA GLU A 273 4.49 -0.27 2.46
C GLU A 273 5.32 -1.50 2.15
N LEU A 274 6.52 -1.32 1.62
CA LEU A 274 7.48 -2.38 1.31
C LEU A 274 8.69 -2.30 2.26
N PRO A 275 9.45 -3.39 2.42
CA PRO A 275 10.71 -3.36 3.12
C PRO A 275 11.65 -2.29 2.58
N PHE A 276 12.46 -1.70 3.46
CA PHE A 276 13.41 -0.65 3.11
C PHE A 276 14.32 -1.07 1.96
N SER A 277 14.47 -0.21 0.95
CA SER A 277 15.24 -0.45 -0.28
C SER A 277 14.66 -1.52 -1.22
N VAL A 278 13.40 -1.92 -1.03
CA VAL A 278 12.69 -2.83 -1.95
C VAL A 278 11.66 -2.05 -2.75
N GLY A 279 11.76 -2.08 -4.07
CA GLY A 279 10.78 -1.49 -4.98
C GLY A 279 9.67 -2.47 -5.40
N PRO A 280 8.52 -1.95 -5.84
CA PRO A 280 7.38 -2.76 -6.28
C PRO A 280 7.75 -3.67 -7.48
N GLU A 281 8.56 -3.21 -8.42
CA GLU A 281 9.02 -3.95 -9.60
C GLU A 281 9.76 -5.25 -9.22
N LYS A 282 10.58 -5.19 -8.17
CA LYS A 282 11.32 -6.37 -7.68
C LYS A 282 10.37 -7.43 -7.12
N VAL A 283 9.32 -7.00 -6.43
CA VAL A 283 8.27 -7.88 -5.90
C VAL A 283 7.46 -8.48 -7.05
N ILE A 284 7.01 -7.65 -7.99
CA ILE A 284 6.23 -8.07 -9.17
C ILE A 284 7.01 -9.10 -10.00
N SER A 285 8.27 -8.80 -10.33
CA SER A 285 9.13 -9.71 -11.10
C SER A 285 9.29 -11.05 -10.39
N LYS A 286 9.55 -11.03 -9.06
CA LYS A 286 9.70 -12.26 -8.28
C LYS A 286 8.42 -13.08 -8.22
N ILE A 287 7.26 -12.44 -8.05
CA ILE A 287 5.94 -13.11 -8.10
C ILE A 287 5.75 -13.78 -9.46
N LYS A 288 5.98 -13.05 -10.57
CA LYS A 288 5.86 -13.57 -11.92
C LYS A 288 6.71 -14.82 -12.14
N ASP A 289 7.98 -14.78 -11.72
CA ASP A 289 8.90 -15.90 -11.84
C ASP A 289 8.40 -17.11 -11.04
N LEU A 290 7.95 -16.93 -9.81
CA LEU A 290 7.49 -18.00 -8.94
C LEU A 290 6.17 -18.61 -9.42
N VAL A 291 5.26 -17.79 -9.94
CA VAL A 291 4.01 -18.28 -10.56
C VAL A 291 4.32 -19.07 -11.82
N GLY A 292 5.21 -18.59 -12.69
CA GLY A 292 5.68 -19.31 -13.88
C GLY A 292 6.33 -20.66 -13.55
N GLN A 293 7.08 -20.75 -12.45
CA GLN A 293 7.67 -21.97 -11.93
C GLN A 293 6.70 -22.86 -11.13
N LYS A 294 5.42 -22.46 -10.98
CA LYS A 294 4.39 -23.15 -10.17
C LYS A 294 4.74 -23.31 -8.68
N LYS A 295 5.70 -22.51 -8.16
CA LYS A 295 6.09 -22.49 -6.75
C LYS A 295 5.19 -21.61 -5.89
N LEU A 296 4.53 -20.63 -6.49
CA LEU A 296 3.55 -19.75 -5.86
C LEU A 296 2.22 -19.93 -6.57
N GLN A 297 1.17 -20.22 -5.80
CA GLN A 297 -0.17 -20.48 -6.30
C GLN A 297 -1.17 -19.49 -5.69
N GLY A 298 -2.36 -19.38 -6.29
CA GLY A 298 -3.42 -18.55 -5.74
C GLY A 298 -3.39 -17.10 -6.17
N ILE A 299 -2.47 -16.67 -7.04
CA ILE A 299 -2.42 -15.31 -7.58
C ILE A 299 -3.10 -15.27 -8.94
N ALA A 300 -4.05 -14.35 -9.09
CA ALA A 300 -4.77 -14.10 -10.33
C ALA A 300 -4.08 -13.02 -11.17
N ASP A 301 -3.76 -11.90 -10.55
CA ASP A 301 -3.13 -10.75 -11.20
C ASP A 301 -2.34 -9.92 -10.19
N VAL A 302 -1.43 -9.06 -10.66
CA VAL A 302 -0.67 -8.11 -9.85
C VAL A 302 -0.66 -6.77 -10.58
N LYS A 303 -1.17 -5.73 -9.89
CA LYS A 303 -1.29 -4.37 -10.44
C LYS A 303 -0.58 -3.38 -9.55
N ASP A 304 0.27 -2.56 -10.14
CA ASP A 304 0.83 -1.39 -9.46
C ASP A 304 -0.09 -0.18 -9.73
N LEU A 305 -0.72 0.30 -8.67
CA LEU A 305 -1.60 1.46 -8.66
C LEU A 305 -0.98 2.61 -7.85
N THR A 306 0.34 2.61 -7.71
CA THR A 306 1.10 3.65 -7.01
C THR A 306 0.93 5.00 -7.70
N ASP A 307 0.56 6.01 -6.94
CA ASP A 307 0.45 7.38 -7.40
C ASP A 307 1.03 8.38 -6.37
N ARG A 308 1.08 9.68 -6.73
CA ARG A 308 1.62 10.72 -5.86
C ARG A 308 0.68 11.14 -4.73
N GLU A 309 -0.61 10.87 -4.87
CA GLU A 309 -1.66 11.28 -3.92
C GLU A 309 -1.80 10.23 -2.81
N HIS A 310 -1.82 8.95 -3.18
CA HIS A 310 -2.08 7.84 -2.25
C HIS A 310 -0.80 7.09 -1.85
N GLY A 311 0.33 7.35 -2.50
CA GLY A 311 1.59 6.65 -2.27
C GLY A 311 1.62 5.24 -2.87
N LEU A 312 2.41 4.35 -2.28
CA LEU A 312 2.55 2.96 -2.74
C LEU A 312 1.22 2.21 -2.59
N ARG A 313 0.74 1.64 -3.69
CA ARG A 313 -0.44 0.77 -3.74
C ARG A 313 -0.24 -0.37 -4.74
N LEU A 314 0.35 -1.46 -4.27
CA LEU A 314 0.51 -2.70 -5.05
C LEU A 314 -0.62 -3.65 -4.70
N VAL A 315 -1.45 -4.00 -5.70
CA VAL A 315 -2.62 -4.87 -5.54
C VAL A 315 -2.31 -6.25 -6.11
N ILE A 316 -2.32 -7.27 -5.26
CA ILE A 316 -2.14 -8.67 -5.62
C ILE A 316 -3.49 -9.36 -5.52
N GLU A 317 -4.13 -9.61 -6.68
CA GLU A 317 -5.44 -10.27 -6.73
C GLU A 317 -5.29 -11.76 -6.43
N VAL A 318 -6.08 -12.25 -5.48
CA VAL A 318 -6.10 -13.65 -5.09
C VAL A 318 -7.15 -14.40 -5.93
N LYS A 319 -6.80 -15.58 -6.46
CA LYS A 319 -7.73 -16.46 -7.16
C LYS A 319 -8.85 -16.91 -6.21
N ASN A 320 -10.07 -17.00 -6.74
CA ASN A 320 -11.18 -17.57 -6.01
C ASN A 320 -10.84 -18.97 -5.50
N GLY A 321 -11.29 -19.30 -4.28
CA GLY A 321 -10.98 -20.57 -3.65
C GLY A 321 -9.64 -20.64 -2.90
N PHE A 322 -8.83 -19.57 -2.93
CA PHE A 322 -7.61 -19.46 -2.14
C PHE A 322 -7.84 -18.55 -0.91
N ILE A 323 -7.18 -18.87 0.18
CA ILE A 323 -7.23 -18.11 1.43
C ILE A 323 -6.19 -16.99 1.35
N PRO A 324 -6.58 -15.70 1.36
CA PRO A 324 -5.66 -14.58 1.18
C PRO A 324 -4.52 -14.56 2.19
N GLU A 325 -4.79 -14.87 3.47
CA GLU A 325 -3.82 -14.90 4.55
C GLU A 325 -2.77 -16.01 4.34
N ALA A 326 -3.16 -17.17 3.82
CA ALA A 326 -2.23 -18.25 3.50
C ALA A 326 -1.36 -17.93 2.29
N VAL A 327 -1.91 -17.24 1.28
CA VAL A 327 -1.16 -16.70 0.14
C VAL A 327 -0.16 -15.64 0.61
N LEU A 328 -0.56 -14.75 1.53
CA LEU A 328 0.32 -13.73 2.12
C LEU A 328 1.52 -14.34 2.84
N GLU A 329 1.32 -15.39 3.64
CA GLU A 329 2.43 -16.09 4.31
C GLU A 329 3.40 -16.73 3.32
N GLN A 330 2.93 -17.23 2.17
CA GLN A 330 3.81 -17.69 1.10
C GLN A 330 4.58 -16.53 0.45
N LEU A 331 3.93 -15.40 0.23
CA LEU A 331 4.58 -14.20 -0.31
C LEU A 331 5.71 -13.71 0.61
N TYR A 332 5.50 -13.67 1.92
CA TYR A 332 6.56 -13.34 2.88
C TYR A 332 7.75 -14.30 2.82
N LYS A 333 7.51 -15.60 2.63
CA LYS A 333 8.57 -16.61 2.58
C LYS A 333 9.36 -16.63 1.27
N LEU A 334 8.72 -16.31 0.15
CA LEU A 334 9.26 -16.56 -1.17
C LEU A 334 9.63 -15.29 -1.95
N THR A 335 9.21 -14.12 -1.48
CA THR A 335 9.40 -12.84 -2.19
C THR A 335 10.04 -11.78 -1.29
N PRO A 336 10.55 -10.69 -1.85
CA PRO A 336 11.09 -9.57 -1.08
C PRO A 336 10.05 -8.77 -0.24
N MET A 337 8.83 -9.29 -0.07
CA MET A 337 7.86 -8.72 0.87
C MET A 337 8.26 -8.94 2.34
N GLU A 338 9.17 -9.87 2.62
CA GLU A 338 9.93 -9.95 3.86
C GLU A 338 11.42 -10.00 3.51
N GLU A 339 12.21 -9.09 4.09
CA GLU A 339 13.66 -9.01 3.90
C GLU A 339 14.37 -8.93 5.25
N SER A 340 15.58 -9.47 5.30
CA SER A 340 16.43 -9.38 6.47
C SER A 340 17.38 -8.19 6.36
N PHE A 341 17.44 -7.36 7.39
CA PHE A 341 18.38 -6.25 7.49
C PHE A 341 19.48 -6.60 8.50
N GLY A 342 20.70 -6.75 8.00
CA GLY A 342 21.87 -6.96 8.84
C GLY A 342 22.45 -5.62 9.29
N ILE A 343 22.43 -5.35 10.58
CA ILE A 343 23.06 -4.15 11.16
C ILE A 343 24.56 -4.40 11.33
N ASN A 344 25.36 -3.43 10.91
CA ASN A 344 26.79 -3.35 11.18
C ASN A 344 27.16 -1.87 11.34
N ASN A 345 27.24 -1.41 12.59
CA ASN A 345 27.46 0.00 12.94
C ASN A 345 28.94 0.34 12.95
N VAL A 346 29.57 0.41 11.77
CA VAL A 346 30.96 0.82 11.62
C VAL A 346 31.03 2.28 11.21
N ALA A 347 31.70 3.12 11.99
CA ALA A 347 31.92 4.53 11.70
C ALA A 347 33.33 4.96 12.05
N LEU A 348 33.77 6.10 11.52
CA LEU A 348 35.04 6.70 11.86
C LEU A 348 34.91 7.53 13.14
N VAL A 349 35.75 7.21 14.14
CA VAL A 349 35.95 8.00 15.36
C VAL A 349 37.40 8.36 15.42
N ASP A 350 37.72 9.65 15.43
CA ASP A 350 39.10 10.18 15.43
C ASP A 350 39.97 9.53 14.32
N GLY A 351 39.39 9.33 13.17
CA GLY A 351 40.04 8.70 12.04
C GLY A 351 40.21 7.18 12.14
N GLN A 352 39.63 6.50 13.11
CA GLN A 352 39.67 5.03 13.23
C GLN A 352 38.32 4.38 12.99
N PRO A 353 38.21 3.32 12.18
CA PRO A 353 36.97 2.58 11.99
C PRO A 353 36.65 1.74 13.24
N LEU A 354 35.55 2.08 13.93
CA LEU A 354 35.09 1.37 15.11
C LEU A 354 33.68 0.83 14.89
N THR A 355 33.38 -0.33 15.48
CA THR A 355 32.02 -0.87 15.55
C THR A 355 31.39 -0.41 16.87
N LEU A 356 30.30 0.34 16.82
CA LEU A 356 29.75 1.07 17.97
C LEU A 356 28.31 0.66 18.26
N GLY A 357 27.98 0.51 19.55
CA GLY A 357 26.62 0.38 20.03
C GLY A 357 25.87 1.71 20.04
N LEU A 358 24.58 1.67 20.43
CA LEU A 358 23.73 2.86 20.46
C LEU A 358 24.27 3.93 21.42
N LYS A 359 24.69 3.52 22.63
CA LYS A 359 25.20 4.45 23.64
C LYS A 359 26.49 5.14 23.18
N GLU A 360 27.43 4.37 22.66
CA GLU A 360 28.70 4.88 22.16
C GLU A 360 28.51 5.86 20.99
N LEU A 361 27.59 5.56 20.04
CA LEU A 361 27.24 6.48 18.95
C LEU A 361 26.67 7.81 19.48
N LEU A 362 25.82 7.75 20.50
CA LEU A 362 25.28 8.95 21.13
C LEU A 362 26.37 9.74 21.91
N GLU A 363 27.29 9.07 22.59
CA GLU A 363 28.39 9.69 23.30
C GLU A 363 29.33 10.44 22.35
N VAL A 364 29.76 9.81 21.25
CA VAL A 364 30.62 10.47 20.23
C VAL A 364 29.94 11.70 19.66
N TYR A 365 28.65 11.60 19.33
CA TYR A 365 27.89 12.76 18.86
C TYR A 365 27.80 13.88 19.92
N LEU A 366 27.52 13.53 21.17
CA LEU A 366 27.35 14.51 22.22
C LEU A 366 28.68 15.23 22.55
N ASP A 367 29.81 14.51 22.58
CA ASP A 367 31.13 15.08 22.79
C ASP A 367 31.47 16.10 21.70
N HIS A 368 31.23 15.72 20.42
CA HIS A 368 31.35 16.64 19.29
C HIS A 368 30.41 17.86 19.44
N ARG A 369 29.15 17.67 19.84
CA ARG A 369 28.23 18.78 20.01
C ARG A 369 28.59 19.71 21.15
N PHE A 370 29.11 19.19 22.25
CA PHE A 370 29.62 20.01 23.34
C PHE A 370 30.81 20.86 22.87
N ASP A 371 31.72 20.28 22.10
CA ASP A 371 32.88 21.00 21.57
C ASP A 371 32.45 22.11 20.59
N VAL A 372 31.57 21.82 19.65
CA VAL A 372 30.97 22.81 18.72
C VAL A 372 30.34 23.98 19.48
N VAL A 373 29.52 23.71 20.50
CA VAL A 373 28.85 24.78 21.29
C VAL A 373 29.82 25.56 22.14
N ARG A 374 30.85 24.91 22.68
CA ARG A 374 31.94 25.58 23.43
C ARG A 374 32.71 26.54 22.52
N ARG A 375 33.20 26.05 21.36
CA ARG A 375 33.94 26.85 20.36
C ARG A 375 33.10 28.01 19.85
N ARG A 376 31.84 27.76 19.49
CA ARG A 376 30.87 28.80 19.10
C ARG A 376 30.73 29.87 20.18
N SER A 377 30.58 29.48 21.43
CA SER A 377 30.38 30.42 22.55
C SER A 377 31.66 31.25 22.80
N GLU A 378 32.83 30.63 22.64
CA GLU A 378 34.12 31.31 22.75
C GLU A 378 34.31 32.32 21.62
N PHE A 379 34.05 31.94 20.36
CA PHE A 379 34.09 32.84 19.23
C PHE A 379 33.17 34.03 19.41
N ARG A 380 31.89 33.79 19.79
CA ARG A 380 30.93 34.84 20.07
C ARG A 380 31.35 35.75 21.21
N ARG A 381 31.86 35.19 22.29
CA ARG A 381 32.41 35.96 23.40
C ARG A 381 33.57 36.84 22.96
N GLY A 382 34.49 36.30 22.15
CA GLY A 382 35.61 37.05 21.56
C GLY A 382 35.10 38.27 20.75
N LYS A 383 34.19 38.02 19.79
CA LYS A 383 33.57 39.08 18.99
C LYS A 383 32.81 40.12 19.82
N ARG A 384 32.13 39.72 20.89
CA ARG A 384 31.45 40.67 21.81
C ARG A 384 32.42 41.48 22.60
N ARG A 385 33.54 40.89 23.09
CA ARG A 385 34.64 41.59 23.78
C ARG A 385 35.33 42.59 22.88
N ASP A 386 35.64 42.20 21.63
CA ASP A 386 36.24 43.11 20.63
C ASP A 386 35.31 44.31 20.38
N ARG A 387 34.00 44.05 20.18
CA ARG A 387 33.04 45.12 20.01
C ARG A 387 32.89 46.00 21.25
N LEU A 388 32.82 45.42 22.44
CA LEU A 388 32.74 46.15 23.71
C LEU A 388 33.94 47.07 23.90
N HIS A 389 35.16 46.56 23.60
CA HIS A 389 36.38 47.34 23.66
C HIS A 389 36.31 48.61 22.77
N LEU A 390 35.79 48.50 21.54
CA LEU A 390 35.60 49.66 20.66
C LEU A 390 34.55 50.64 21.21
N VAL A 391 33.41 50.12 21.70
CA VAL A 391 32.32 50.93 22.29
C VAL A 391 32.79 51.69 23.53
N GLU A 392 33.55 51.03 24.42
CA GLU A 392 34.11 51.67 25.61
C GLU A 392 35.10 52.80 25.23
N GLY A 393 35.96 52.57 24.21
CA GLY A 393 36.83 53.63 23.66
C GLY A 393 36.09 54.86 23.13
N LEU A 394 34.99 54.63 22.34
CA LEU A 394 34.12 55.72 21.86
C LEU A 394 33.44 56.46 23.02
N LEU A 395 32.96 55.79 24.04
CA LEU A 395 32.35 56.42 25.22
C LEU A 395 33.34 57.30 25.94
N VAL A 396 34.59 56.88 26.11
CA VAL A 396 35.68 57.71 26.70
C VAL A 396 35.89 58.98 25.86
N ALA A 397 35.95 58.86 24.53
CA ALA A 397 36.13 60.00 23.63
C ALA A 397 34.90 60.95 23.65
N LEU A 398 33.66 60.44 23.82
CA LEU A 398 32.45 61.25 23.88
C LEU A 398 32.28 62.02 25.22
N VAL A 399 32.96 61.61 26.31
CA VAL A 399 32.95 62.30 27.58
C VAL A 399 33.67 63.66 27.46
N ASP A 400 34.75 63.73 26.66
CA ASP A 400 35.53 64.96 26.44
C ASP A 400 35.81 65.14 24.94
N ILE A 401 34.75 65.33 24.18
CA ILE A 401 34.82 65.41 22.73
C ILE A 401 35.59 66.62 22.26
N ASP A 402 35.47 67.74 22.96
CA ASP A 402 36.19 68.98 22.62
C ASP A 402 37.68 68.78 22.71
N GLU A 403 38.19 68.12 23.74
CA GLU A 403 39.61 67.74 23.83
C GLU A 403 40.06 66.78 22.76
N VAL A 404 39.26 65.81 22.39
CA VAL A 404 39.54 64.90 21.26
C VAL A 404 39.69 65.70 19.92
N ILE A 405 38.75 66.60 19.66
CA ILE A 405 38.79 67.43 18.46
C ILE A 405 40.02 68.39 18.53
N ARG A 406 40.33 68.95 19.63
CA ARG A 406 41.51 69.83 19.83
C ARG A 406 42.81 69.09 19.54
N LEU A 407 43.02 67.92 20.09
CA LEU A 407 44.17 67.07 19.87
C LEU A 407 44.34 66.67 18.42
N ILE A 408 43.22 66.24 17.75
CA ILE A 408 43.28 65.92 16.32
C ILE A 408 43.71 67.10 15.48
N ARG A 409 43.06 68.26 15.68
CA ARG A 409 43.34 69.48 14.91
C ARG A 409 44.72 70.08 15.15
N SER A 410 45.32 69.87 16.33
CA SER A 410 46.65 70.36 16.69
C SER A 410 47.76 69.40 16.30
N SER A 411 47.47 68.24 15.79
CA SER A 411 48.43 67.25 15.31
C SER A 411 48.81 67.46 13.84
N GLU A 412 50.03 67.17 13.47
CA GLU A 412 50.56 67.38 12.11
C GLU A 412 50.03 66.30 11.13
N ASN A 413 49.78 65.12 11.64
CA ASN A 413 49.28 63.96 10.86
C ASN A 413 48.49 63.01 11.71
N ALA A 414 47.83 62.02 11.12
CA ALA A 414 46.97 61.03 11.76
C ALA A 414 47.74 60.15 12.76
N ALA A 415 48.98 59.80 12.51
CA ALA A 415 49.82 58.99 13.42
C ALA A 415 50.13 59.73 14.72
N GLN A 416 50.44 61.04 14.65
CA GLN A 416 50.66 61.90 15.82
C GLN A 416 49.34 62.13 16.61
N ALA A 417 48.23 62.33 15.90
CA ALA A 417 46.93 62.42 16.55
C ALA A 417 46.55 61.12 17.29
N LYS A 418 46.89 59.98 16.72
CA LYS A 418 46.68 58.64 17.31
C LYS A 418 47.49 58.49 18.59
N GLU A 419 48.80 58.77 18.56
CA GLU A 419 49.70 58.70 19.72
C GLU A 419 49.25 59.58 20.89
N ARG A 420 48.88 60.83 20.59
CA ARG A 420 48.39 61.78 21.59
C ARG A 420 47.03 61.38 22.24
N LEU A 421 46.13 60.82 21.47
CA LEU A 421 44.86 60.35 21.97
C LEU A 421 45.06 59.11 22.86
N MET A 422 45.97 58.19 22.47
CA MET A 422 46.31 56.99 23.27
C MET A 422 46.89 57.40 24.61
N GLU A 423 47.85 58.35 24.63
CA GLU A 423 48.48 58.84 25.85
C GLU A 423 47.48 59.59 26.78
N ARG A 424 46.70 60.49 26.20
CA ARG A 424 45.80 61.38 26.93
C ARG A 424 44.59 60.65 27.55
N PHE A 425 44.02 59.68 26.89
CA PHE A 425 42.81 59.00 27.27
C PHE A 425 43.06 57.51 27.67
N SER A 426 44.31 57.06 27.68
CA SER A 426 44.69 55.69 27.98
C SER A 426 43.99 54.68 27.07
N LEU A 427 43.82 55.04 25.80
CA LEU A 427 43.16 54.23 24.79
C LEU A 427 44.11 53.22 24.13
N SER A 428 43.61 52.07 23.70
CA SER A 428 44.40 51.15 22.89
C SER A 428 44.55 51.64 21.45
N ASP A 429 45.54 51.09 20.72
CA ASP A 429 45.77 51.38 19.32
C ASP A 429 44.50 51.20 18.45
N VAL A 430 43.79 50.06 18.69
CA VAL A 430 42.54 49.71 17.96
C VAL A 430 41.40 50.67 18.29
N GLN A 431 41.22 51.05 19.55
CA GLN A 431 40.22 52.04 19.98
C GLN A 431 40.49 53.40 19.34
N THR A 432 41.72 53.87 19.37
CA THR A 432 42.09 55.17 18.83
C THR A 432 41.94 55.22 17.34
N GLN A 433 42.32 54.14 16.61
CA GLN A 433 42.09 54.04 15.19
C GLN A 433 40.56 54.12 14.86
N TYR A 434 39.75 53.33 15.61
CA TYR A 434 38.29 53.36 15.43
C TYR A 434 37.65 54.73 15.68
N ILE A 435 38.16 55.50 16.65
CA ILE A 435 37.74 56.87 16.97
C ILE A 435 38.08 57.80 15.78
N LEU A 436 39.30 57.71 15.24
CA LEU A 436 39.76 58.52 14.10
C LEU A 436 38.96 58.23 12.83
N ASP A 437 38.57 56.99 12.60
CA ASP A 437 37.78 56.56 11.46
C ASP A 437 36.28 56.85 11.61
N THR A 438 35.84 57.24 12.81
CA THR A 438 34.42 57.49 13.12
C THR A 438 33.96 58.84 12.56
N PRO A 439 32.95 58.94 11.71
CA PRO A 439 32.41 60.19 11.16
C PRO A 439 31.88 61.07 12.32
N LEU A 440 32.20 62.38 12.29
CA LEU A 440 31.75 63.38 13.27
C LEU A 440 30.22 63.36 13.51
N ARG A 441 29.42 62.98 12.54
CA ARG A 441 27.95 62.86 12.66
C ARG A 441 27.47 61.80 13.64
N ARG A 442 28.37 60.84 14.02
CA ARG A 442 28.10 59.78 15.02
C ARG A 442 28.58 60.15 16.43
N LEU A 443 28.95 61.38 16.68
CA LEU A 443 29.46 61.83 17.97
C LEU A 443 28.44 62.79 18.64
N THR A 444 27.14 62.53 18.48
CA THR A 444 26.07 63.31 19.08
C THR A 444 25.69 62.82 20.47
N LYS A 445 24.94 63.62 21.20
CA LYS A 445 24.44 63.28 22.52
C LYS A 445 23.46 62.06 22.48
N PHE A 446 22.80 61.88 21.36
CA PHE A 446 21.89 60.76 21.13
C PHE A 446 22.71 59.45 20.90
N ASP A 447 23.73 59.51 20.09
CA ASP A 447 24.64 58.37 19.84
C ASP A 447 25.26 57.86 21.15
N ARG A 448 25.58 58.75 22.14
CA ARG A 448 26.09 58.34 23.42
C ARG A 448 25.14 57.44 24.21
N ILE A 449 23.84 57.80 24.24
CA ILE A 449 22.82 56.97 24.94
C ILE A 449 22.71 55.59 24.28
N GLU A 450 22.75 55.53 22.94
CA GLU A 450 22.74 54.24 22.21
C GLU A 450 23.98 53.38 22.50
N LEU A 451 25.16 54.00 22.55
CA LEU A 451 26.41 53.32 22.87
C LEU A 451 26.47 52.85 24.33
N GLU A 452 25.93 53.61 25.28
CA GLU A 452 25.77 53.16 26.67
C GLU A 452 24.86 51.95 26.79
N ALA A 453 23.74 51.93 26.06
CA ALA A 453 22.81 50.81 26.00
C ALA A 453 23.45 49.59 25.28
N GLU A 454 24.22 49.82 24.19
CA GLU A 454 24.98 48.75 23.50
C GLU A 454 26.04 48.15 24.44
N ARG A 455 26.83 48.98 25.18
CA ARG A 455 27.80 48.54 26.18
C ARG A 455 27.17 47.62 27.22
N ASP A 456 26.05 48.01 27.78
CA ASP A 456 25.39 47.24 28.86
C ASP A 456 24.82 45.95 28.34
N LYS A 457 24.25 45.93 27.11
CA LYS A 457 23.85 44.73 26.40
C LYS A 457 25.04 43.78 26.15
N LEU A 458 26.13 44.28 25.59
CA LEU A 458 27.35 43.50 25.35
C LEU A 458 27.92 42.87 26.64
N LYS A 459 27.92 43.63 27.75
CA LYS A 459 28.35 43.12 29.07
C LYS A 459 27.44 41.98 29.54
N GLY A 460 26.14 42.09 29.36
CA GLY A 460 25.20 41.01 29.67
C GLY A 460 25.44 39.77 28.81
N GLU A 461 25.59 39.93 27.49
CA GLU A 461 25.87 38.82 26.55
C GLU A 461 27.20 38.12 26.86
N ILE A 462 28.26 38.90 27.20
CA ILE A 462 29.57 38.36 27.62
C ILE A 462 29.46 37.58 28.92
N ALA A 463 28.69 38.07 29.90
CA ALA A 463 28.48 37.37 31.16
C ALA A 463 27.77 36.02 30.97
N GLU A 464 26.70 36.00 30.11
CA GLU A 464 26.00 34.77 29.78
C GLU A 464 26.89 33.77 29.04
N LEU A 465 27.66 34.19 28.04
CA LEU A 465 28.58 33.36 27.31
C LEU A 465 29.73 32.83 28.22
N THR A 466 30.22 33.68 29.15
CA THR A 466 31.23 33.27 30.11
C THR A 466 30.67 32.20 31.08
N LYS A 467 29.44 32.36 31.54
CA LYS A 467 28.77 31.35 32.38
C LYS A 467 28.66 29.98 31.67
N ILE A 468 28.36 29.97 30.37
CA ILE A 468 28.31 28.72 29.57
C ILE A 468 29.70 28.09 29.47
N LEU A 469 30.75 28.90 29.28
CA LEU A 469 32.12 28.40 29.09
C LEU A 469 32.77 27.91 30.38
N GLU A 470 32.40 28.49 31.53
CA GLU A 470 32.95 28.14 32.85
C GLU A 470 32.18 27.05 33.58
N SER A 471 30.94 26.73 33.12
CA SER A 471 30.09 25.74 33.77
C SER A 471 29.65 24.64 32.80
N ASP A 472 30.13 23.41 32.98
CA ASP A 472 29.73 22.23 32.23
C ASP A 472 28.21 21.97 32.35
N ALA A 473 27.61 22.29 33.50
CA ALA A 473 26.19 22.16 33.72
C ALA A 473 25.36 23.11 32.81
N GLU A 474 25.82 24.37 32.65
CA GLU A 474 25.11 25.32 31.75
C GLU A 474 25.35 24.99 30.29
N LEU A 475 26.54 24.50 29.92
CA LEU A 475 26.83 23.99 28.57
C LEU A 475 25.88 22.81 28.22
N ARG A 476 25.78 21.82 29.12
CA ARG A 476 24.88 20.65 28.95
C ARG A 476 23.41 21.07 28.86
N LYS A 477 22.99 22.03 29.66
CA LYS A 477 21.66 22.58 29.65
C LYS A 477 21.35 23.28 28.30
N LEU A 478 22.28 24.05 27.77
CA LEU A 478 22.16 24.72 26.48
C LEU A 478 22.05 23.70 25.36
N VAL A 479 22.92 22.71 25.24
CA VAL A 479 22.88 21.66 24.24
C VAL A 479 21.56 20.87 24.32
N SER A 480 21.12 20.50 25.52
CA SER A 480 19.83 19.81 25.71
C SER A 480 18.63 20.66 25.25
N SER A 481 18.68 21.98 25.45
CA SER A 481 17.63 22.91 25.02
C SER A 481 17.60 23.07 23.50
N GLU A 482 18.77 23.18 22.86
CA GLU A 482 18.90 23.25 21.41
C GLU A 482 18.36 21.97 20.76
N LEU A 483 18.76 20.80 21.25
CA LEU A 483 18.23 19.52 20.80
C LEU A 483 16.69 19.42 20.95
N ALA A 484 16.15 19.91 22.08
CA ALA A 484 14.69 19.95 22.25
C ALA A 484 13.99 20.80 21.20
N SER A 485 14.58 21.94 20.84
CA SER A 485 14.06 22.83 19.80
C SER A 485 14.09 22.18 18.43
N VAL A 486 15.14 21.45 18.10
CA VAL A 486 15.25 20.64 16.87
C VAL A 486 14.17 19.57 16.81
N ALA A 487 14.01 18.80 17.90
CA ALA A 487 12.97 17.75 17.98
C ALA A 487 11.56 18.33 17.82
N LYS A 488 11.30 19.50 18.41
CA LYS A 488 10.00 20.18 18.30
C LYS A 488 9.72 20.65 16.87
N LYS A 489 10.73 21.14 16.16
CA LYS A 489 10.56 21.71 14.81
C LYS A 489 10.51 20.63 13.73
N PHE A 490 11.33 19.59 13.83
CA PHE A 490 11.54 18.60 12.76
C PHE A 490 11.11 17.17 13.13
N GLY A 491 10.66 16.95 14.36
CA GLY A 491 10.19 15.64 14.81
C GLY A 491 8.92 15.25 14.05
N THR A 492 8.88 14.00 13.62
CA THR A 492 7.72 13.38 12.95
C THR A 492 7.34 12.09 13.67
N PRO A 493 6.08 11.66 13.59
CA PRO A 493 5.68 10.37 14.13
C PRO A 493 6.51 9.21 13.57
N ARG A 494 6.62 8.13 14.34
CA ARG A 494 7.23 6.89 13.89
C ARG A 494 6.44 6.32 12.70
N ARG A 495 7.15 5.85 11.68
CA ARG A 495 6.59 5.22 10.48
C ARG A 495 6.57 3.69 10.60
N THR A 496 7.65 3.11 11.14
CA THR A 496 7.84 1.66 11.22
C THR A 496 7.18 1.07 12.47
N VAL A 497 6.39 0.03 12.30
CA VAL A 497 5.77 -0.72 13.41
C VAL A 497 6.75 -1.76 13.93
N LEU A 498 6.92 -1.83 15.24
CA LEU A 498 7.80 -2.80 15.92
C LEU A 498 6.95 -3.93 16.50
N LEU A 499 7.28 -5.18 16.14
CA LEU A 499 6.58 -6.39 16.59
C LEU A 499 7.59 -7.32 17.27
N GLU A 500 7.28 -7.78 18.48
CA GLU A 500 8.13 -8.73 19.22
C GLU A 500 8.24 -10.07 18.47
N SER A 501 7.17 -10.49 17.81
CA SER A 501 7.13 -11.71 17.01
C SER A 501 6.25 -11.55 15.76
N ALA A 502 6.40 -12.45 14.82
CA ALA A 502 5.59 -12.53 13.60
C ALA A 502 4.10 -12.84 13.84
N GLY A 503 3.67 -13.04 15.09
CA GLY A 503 2.42 -13.68 15.44
C GLY A 503 2.53 -15.22 15.36
N ALA A 504 1.55 -15.96 15.86
CA ALA A 504 1.50 -17.39 15.63
C ALA A 504 1.45 -17.63 14.11
N PRO A 505 2.34 -18.51 13.57
CA PRO A 505 2.22 -18.89 12.16
C PRO A 505 0.80 -19.44 11.99
N VAL A 506 0.07 -18.89 11.03
CA VAL A 506 -1.17 -19.52 10.57
C VAL A 506 -0.75 -20.96 10.25
N PRO A 507 -1.31 -22.00 10.91
CA PRO A 507 -0.99 -23.38 10.58
C PRO A 507 -1.07 -23.46 9.07
N ALA A 508 -0.28 -24.32 8.43
CA ALA A 508 -0.32 -24.53 6.99
C ALA A 508 -1.74 -25.04 6.61
N ALA A 509 -2.70 -24.16 6.84
CA ALA A 509 -4.07 -24.28 6.41
C ALA A 509 -4.00 -24.50 4.92
N SER A 510 -4.78 -25.41 4.42
CA SER A 510 -4.85 -25.67 3.00
C SER A 510 -4.95 -24.29 2.29
N LEU A 511 -4.09 -24.03 1.34
CA LEU A 511 -4.09 -22.81 0.51
C LEU A 511 -5.47 -22.54 -0.11
N GLN A 512 -6.27 -23.58 -0.21
CA GLN A 512 -7.60 -23.55 -0.83
C GLN A 512 -8.71 -23.71 0.21
N VAL A 513 -9.81 -23.09 -0.05
CA VAL A 513 -11.07 -23.30 0.69
C VAL A 513 -11.43 -24.80 0.58
N ALA A 514 -11.92 -25.40 1.67
CA ALA A 514 -12.38 -26.78 1.68
C ALA A 514 -13.47 -27.00 0.61
N ASP A 515 -13.45 -28.18 -0.03
CA ASP A 515 -14.46 -28.54 -1.04
C ASP A 515 -15.66 -29.24 -0.39
N ASP A 516 -16.25 -28.55 0.58
CA ASP A 516 -17.37 -29.10 1.34
C ASP A 516 -18.63 -29.22 0.48
N PRO A 517 -19.41 -30.29 0.67
CA PRO A 517 -20.70 -30.46 0.00
C PRO A 517 -21.65 -29.31 0.38
N CYS A 518 -22.31 -28.73 -0.62
CA CYS A 518 -23.26 -27.64 -0.45
C CYS A 518 -24.42 -27.78 -1.44
N ARG A 519 -25.36 -26.84 -1.40
CA ARG A 519 -26.49 -26.78 -2.33
C ARG A 519 -26.56 -25.39 -2.94
N VAL A 520 -26.74 -25.31 -4.25
CA VAL A 520 -27.00 -24.05 -4.94
C VAL A 520 -28.51 -23.83 -5.05
N LEU A 521 -28.95 -22.62 -4.72
CA LEU A 521 -30.36 -22.20 -4.67
C LEU A 521 -30.59 -21.06 -5.67
N LEU A 522 -31.71 -21.13 -6.38
CA LEU A 522 -32.19 -20.07 -7.27
C LEU A 522 -33.57 -19.59 -6.81
N SER A 523 -33.73 -18.30 -6.51
CA SER A 523 -35.03 -17.73 -6.17
C SER A 523 -35.85 -17.39 -7.37
N SER A 524 -37.18 -17.19 -7.18
CA SER A 524 -38.11 -16.71 -8.19
C SER A 524 -37.80 -15.33 -8.76
N THR A 525 -36.91 -14.58 -8.13
CA THR A 525 -36.47 -13.24 -8.56
C THR A 525 -35.07 -13.24 -9.19
N GLY A 526 -34.53 -14.43 -9.51
CA GLY A 526 -33.23 -14.56 -10.18
C GLY A 526 -32.02 -14.37 -9.26
N LEU A 527 -32.19 -14.46 -7.93
CA LEU A 527 -31.06 -14.44 -7.00
C LEU A 527 -30.50 -15.85 -6.83
N LEU A 528 -29.17 -15.94 -6.82
CA LEU A 528 -28.37 -17.14 -6.58
C LEU A 528 -27.62 -17.06 -5.26
N ALA A 529 -27.54 -18.18 -4.54
CA ALA A 529 -26.71 -18.35 -3.36
C ALA A 529 -26.38 -19.83 -3.13
N ARG A 530 -25.36 -20.13 -2.32
CA ARG A 530 -25.05 -21.48 -1.88
C ARG A 530 -25.26 -21.64 -0.36
N THR A 531 -25.61 -22.84 0.07
CA THR A 531 -25.71 -23.21 1.50
C THR A 531 -24.34 -23.59 2.07
N VAL A 532 -24.25 -23.70 3.39
CA VAL A 532 -23.06 -24.21 4.07
C VAL A 532 -22.94 -25.72 3.97
N THR A 533 -24.09 -26.44 3.92
CA THR A 533 -24.15 -27.90 3.91
C THR A 533 -24.97 -28.40 2.70
N ALA A 534 -24.82 -29.70 2.35
CA ALA A 534 -25.60 -30.34 1.29
C ALA A 534 -27.03 -30.68 1.71
N GLU A 535 -27.35 -30.64 3.00
CA GLU A 535 -28.69 -30.96 3.50
C GLU A 535 -29.74 -30.00 2.95
N PRO A 536 -30.94 -30.48 2.66
CA PRO A 536 -32.05 -29.61 2.30
C PRO A 536 -32.30 -28.59 3.41
N PRO A 537 -32.47 -27.30 3.09
CA PRO A 537 -32.69 -26.28 4.10
C PRO A 537 -34.04 -26.47 4.82
N PRO A 538 -34.11 -25.99 6.07
CA PRO A 538 -35.36 -26.09 6.85
C PRO A 538 -36.55 -25.44 6.13
N GLN A 539 -37.72 -26.02 6.30
CA GLN A 539 -38.98 -25.49 5.69
C GLN A 539 -39.76 -24.60 6.66
N ALA A 540 -39.45 -24.67 7.94
CA ALA A 540 -40.16 -23.94 8.99
C ALA A 540 -39.70 -22.47 9.04
N GLY A 541 -40.60 -21.57 9.44
CA GLY A 541 -40.27 -20.19 9.73
C GLY A 541 -41.21 -19.17 9.11
N LYS A 542 -41.01 -17.90 9.48
CA LYS A 542 -41.80 -16.78 9.00
C LYS A 542 -41.50 -16.51 7.53
N ARG A 543 -42.54 -16.28 6.73
CA ARG A 543 -42.43 -15.91 5.31
C ARG A 543 -41.65 -14.59 5.16
N ALA A 544 -40.73 -14.54 4.22
CA ALA A 544 -39.89 -13.39 3.95
C ALA A 544 -39.78 -13.11 2.44
N LYS A 545 -39.31 -11.92 2.08
CA LYS A 545 -39.07 -11.58 0.68
C LYS A 545 -37.97 -12.50 0.10
N HIS A 546 -38.12 -12.94 -1.14
CA HIS A 546 -37.22 -13.88 -1.83
C HIS A 546 -37.09 -15.28 -1.19
N ASP A 547 -38.14 -15.76 -0.51
CA ASP A 547 -38.19 -17.09 0.12
C ASP A 547 -38.75 -18.21 -0.77
N VAL A 548 -39.11 -17.90 -1.99
CA VAL A 548 -39.56 -18.88 -2.99
C VAL A 548 -38.39 -19.34 -3.83
N ILE A 549 -37.91 -20.56 -3.56
CA ILE A 549 -36.78 -21.18 -4.25
C ILE A 549 -37.31 -22.04 -5.40
N VAL A 550 -37.14 -21.59 -6.63
CA VAL A 550 -37.72 -22.25 -7.85
C VAL A 550 -36.84 -23.39 -8.35
N SER A 551 -35.56 -23.41 -8.00
CA SER A 551 -34.66 -24.50 -8.38
C SER A 551 -33.53 -24.66 -7.34
N SER A 552 -33.13 -25.90 -7.11
CA SER A 552 -31.95 -26.21 -6.25
C SER A 552 -31.20 -27.40 -6.81
N VAL A 553 -29.89 -27.42 -6.61
CA VAL A 553 -29.02 -28.52 -7.01
C VAL A 553 -27.93 -28.78 -6.01
N ALA A 554 -27.64 -30.05 -5.74
CA ALA A 554 -26.52 -30.45 -4.88
C ALA A 554 -25.18 -30.21 -5.62
N ALA A 555 -24.20 -29.69 -4.91
CA ALA A 555 -22.90 -29.36 -5.47
C ALA A 555 -21.81 -29.44 -4.38
N THR A 556 -20.56 -29.15 -4.74
CA THR A 556 -19.49 -28.90 -3.76
C THR A 556 -19.03 -27.44 -3.85
N ALA A 557 -18.41 -26.94 -2.80
CA ALA A 557 -17.99 -25.54 -2.70
C ALA A 557 -17.05 -25.10 -3.83
N ARG A 558 -16.27 -26.01 -4.41
CA ARG A 558 -15.38 -25.76 -5.57
C ARG A 558 -15.88 -26.39 -6.86
N GLY A 559 -17.09 -26.95 -6.84
CA GLY A 559 -17.73 -27.57 -8.02
C GLY A 559 -18.35 -26.56 -8.97
N GLU A 560 -19.02 -27.10 -9.99
CA GLU A 560 -19.79 -26.36 -10.98
C GLU A 560 -21.21 -26.90 -11.08
N VAL A 561 -22.13 -26.05 -11.46
CA VAL A 561 -23.51 -26.41 -11.77
C VAL A 561 -23.91 -25.87 -13.15
N GLY A 562 -24.91 -26.46 -13.78
CA GLY A 562 -25.50 -25.98 -15.02
C GLY A 562 -26.68 -25.05 -14.77
N VAL A 563 -26.72 -23.93 -15.46
CA VAL A 563 -27.86 -23.01 -15.52
C VAL A 563 -28.49 -23.12 -16.86
N VAL A 564 -29.75 -23.59 -16.91
CA VAL A 564 -30.52 -23.78 -18.15
C VAL A 564 -31.35 -22.54 -18.46
N THR A 565 -31.29 -22.07 -19.69
CA THR A 565 -31.94 -20.84 -20.11
C THR A 565 -33.11 -21.12 -21.04
N SER A 566 -34.01 -20.15 -21.20
CA SER A 566 -35.19 -20.24 -22.10
C SER A 566 -34.83 -20.40 -23.56
N SER A 567 -33.62 -19.99 -23.98
CA SER A 567 -33.12 -20.15 -25.36
C SER A 567 -32.52 -21.54 -25.65
N GLY A 568 -32.50 -22.46 -24.66
CA GLY A 568 -31.99 -23.81 -24.86
C GLY A 568 -30.50 -23.95 -24.60
N ARG A 569 -29.88 -22.96 -23.98
CA ARG A 569 -28.47 -23.00 -23.55
C ARG A 569 -28.35 -23.53 -22.12
N LEU A 570 -27.27 -24.24 -21.86
CA LEU A 570 -26.79 -24.57 -20.54
C LEU A 570 -25.47 -23.84 -20.35
N LEU A 571 -25.41 -22.96 -19.34
CA LEU A 571 -24.23 -22.17 -18.94
C LEU A 571 -23.62 -22.74 -17.68
N ARG A 572 -22.31 -22.92 -17.65
CA ARG A 572 -21.62 -23.39 -16.46
C ARG A 572 -21.45 -22.26 -15.44
N LEU A 573 -21.71 -22.57 -14.19
CA LEU A 573 -21.59 -21.63 -13.07
C LEU A 573 -20.69 -22.23 -11.98
N SER A 574 -19.62 -21.55 -11.65
CA SER A 574 -18.71 -21.92 -10.56
C SER A 574 -19.36 -21.63 -9.20
N VAL A 575 -19.50 -22.66 -8.36
CA VAL A 575 -20.20 -22.56 -7.06
C VAL A 575 -19.44 -21.69 -6.07
N ILE A 576 -18.09 -21.63 -6.17
CA ILE A 576 -17.25 -20.83 -5.27
C ILE A 576 -17.49 -19.33 -5.39
N ASP A 577 -17.97 -18.88 -6.54
CA ASP A 577 -18.25 -17.46 -6.81
C ASP A 577 -19.57 -17.00 -6.18
N LEU A 578 -20.41 -17.93 -5.75
CA LEU A 578 -21.74 -17.63 -5.20
C LEU A 578 -21.67 -17.17 -3.73
N PRO A 579 -22.49 -16.20 -3.32
CA PRO A 579 -22.66 -15.83 -1.92
C PRO A 579 -23.06 -17.05 -1.09
N GLN A 580 -22.42 -17.20 0.08
CA GLN A 580 -22.75 -18.25 1.04
C GLN A 580 -23.79 -17.74 2.03
N LEU A 581 -24.93 -18.44 2.13
CA LEU A 581 -25.94 -18.14 3.14
C LEU A 581 -25.49 -18.67 4.50
N PRO A 582 -25.69 -17.91 5.59
CA PRO A 582 -25.42 -18.41 6.94
C PRO A 582 -26.36 -19.57 7.28
N GLU A 583 -25.90 -20.49 8.13
CA GLU A 583 -26.77 -21.52 8.70
C GLU A 583 -27.94 -20.90 9.45
N SER A 584 -29.13 -21.40 9.22
CA SER A 584 -30.36 -20.93 9.85
C SER A 584 -31.27 -22.10 10.13
N ALA A 585 -31.91 -22.05 11.31
CA ALA A 585 -32.99 -22.98 11.65
C ALA A 585 -34.33 -22.65 10.95
N GLN A 586 -34.37 -21.57 10.16
CA GLN A 586 -35.53 -21.13 9.40
C GLN A 586 -35.32 -21.35 7.91
N ALA A 587 -36.42 -21.42 7.17
CA ALA A 587 -36.41 -21.50 5.70
C ALA A 587 -35.56 -20.36 5.11
N PRO A 588 -34.71 -20.65 4.11
CA PRO A 588 -33.82 -19.67 3.53
C PRO A 588 -34.60 -18.60 2.77
N ASN A 589 -34.15 -17.38 2.88
CA ASN A 589 -34.49 -16.33 1.92
C ASN A 589 -33.20 -15.89 1.22
N LEU A 590 -33.28 -15.54 -0.04
CA LEU A 590 -32.13 -15.18 -0.85
C LEU A 590 -31.87 -13.66 -0.89
N SER A 591 -32.30 -12.91 0.13
CA SER A 591 -32.00 -11.46 0.21
C SER A 591 -30.49 -11.15 0.26
N GLY A 592 -29.67 -12.10 0.74
CA GLY A 592 -28.20 -12.05 0.71
C GLY A 592 -27.56 -12.70 -0.51
N GLY A 593 -28.34 -13.12 -1.50
CA GLY A 593 -27.86 -13.65 -2.77
C GLY A 593 -27.49 -12.57 -3.78
N ALA A 594 -26.93 -12.98 -4.91
CA ALA A 594 -26.55 -12.10 -6.02
C ALA A 594 -27.35 -12.45 -7.28
N GLN A 595 -27.58 -11.47 -8.15
CA GLN A 595 -28.33 -11.66 -9.38
C GLN A 595 -27.60 -12.60 -10.35
N VAL A 596 -28.33 -13.44 -11.05
CA VAL A 596 -27.77 -14.33 -12.11
C VAL A 596 -26.95 -13.56 -13.13
N SER A 597 -27.37 -12.35 -13.49
CA SER A 597 -26.69 -11.46 -14.43
C SER A 597 -25.29 -10.99 -13.96
N GLU A 598 -24.98 -11.13 -12.68
CA GLU A 598 -23.64 -10.86 -12.15
C GLU A 598 -22.64 -11.97 -12.50
N PHE A 599 -23.12 -13.17 -12.78
CA PHE A 599 -22.30 -14.36 -13.02
C PHE A 599 -22.32 -14.82 -14.48
N LEU A 600 -23.43 -14.61 -15.17
CA LEU A 600 -23.69 -15.15 -16.50
C LEU A 600 -24.16 -14.05 -17.48
N SER A 601 -23.66 -14.12 -18.70
CA SER A 601 -24.10 -13.24 -19.77
C SER A 601 -25.35 -13.84 -20.44
N LEU A 602 -26.53 -13.26 -20.15
CA LEU A 602 -27.79 -13.61 -20.75
C LEU A 602 -28.11 -12.65 -21.93
N GLU A 603 -28.80 -13.16 -22.97
CA GLU A 603 -29.29 -12.31 -24.02
C GLU A 603 -30.50 -11.48 -23.54
N ALA A 604 -30.92 -10.44 -24.30
CA ALA A 604 -31.90 -9.47 -23.85
C ALA A 604 -33.26 -10.06 -23.44
N ASP A 605 -33.70 -11.12 -24.12
CA ASP A 605 -35.01 -11.78 -23.86
C ASP A 605 -34.86 -13.18 -23.23
N GLU A 606 -33.63 -13.49 -22.76
CA GLU A 606 -33.30 -14.78 -22.19
C GLU A 606 -33.54 -14.81 -20.69
N THR A 607 -34.21 -15.85 -20.20
CA THR A 607 -34.48 -16.07 -18.78
C THR A 607 -33.92 -17.40 -18.32
N VAL A 608 -33.55 -17.47 -17.00
CA VAL A 608 -33.14 -18.73 -16.39
C VAL A 608 -34.37 -19.58 -16.06
N VAL A 609 -34.32 -20.83 -16.47
CA VAL A 609 -35.40 -21.81 -16.29
C VAL A 609 -35.18 -22.67 -15.04
N CYS A 610 -33.99 -23.29 -14.93
CA CYS A 610 -33.66 -24.15 -13.80
C CYS A 610 -32.12 -24.32 -13.64
N LEU A 611 -31.74 -24.85 -12.49
CA LEU A 611 -30.40 -25.38 -12.23
C LEU A 611 -30.36 -26.89 -12.49
N THR A 612 -29.22 -27.43 -12.89
CA THR A 612 -28.98 -28.86 -13.05
C THR A 612 -27.60 -29.26 -12.63
N GLY A 613 -27.43 -30.46 -12.11
CA GLY A 613 -26.14 -31.10 -11.90
C GLY A 613 -25.44 -31.41 -13.22
N LEU A 614 -24.10 -31.49 -13.16
CA LEU A 614 -23.29 -31.83 -14.33
C LEU A 614 -22.74 -33.27 -14.27
N ALA A 615 -23.20 -34.08 -13.29
CA ALA A 615 -22.73 -35.44 -13.08
C ALA A 615 -23.32 -36.39 -14.15
N GLU A 616 -22.47 -37.23 -14.73
CA GLU A 616 -22.87 -38.25 -15.73
C GLU A 616 -23.86 -39.29 -15.16
N SER A 617 -23.90 -39.45 -13.84
CA SER A 617 -24.79 -40.40 -13.14
C SER A 617 -26.27 -39.94 -13.02
N SER A 618 -26.54 -38.67 -13.42
CA SER A 618 -27.91 -38.12 -13.39
C SER A 618 -28.87 -38.89 -14.30
N PRO A 619 -30.16 -39.14 -13.91
CA PRO A 619 -31.16 -39.70 -14.81
C PRO A 619 -31.50 -38.83 -16.02
N GLY A 620 -31.03 -37.61 -16.05
CA GLY A 620 -31.15 -36.63 -17.14
C GLY A 620 -31.98 -35.42 -16.78
N LEU A 621 -31.96 -34.45 -17.66
CA LEU A 621 -32.69 -33.19 -17.54
C LEU A 621 -33.97 -33.25 -18.40
N ALA A 622 -35.12 -33.08 -17.79
CA ALA A 622 -36.40 -32.96 -18.48
C ALA A 622 -36.67 -31.49 -18.83
N LEU A 623 -37.04 -31.24 -20.11
CA LEU A 623 -37.34 -29.91 -20.63
C LEU A 623 -38.74 -29.95 -21.35
N GLY A 624 -39.50 -28.87 -21.14
CA GLY A 624 -40.75 -28.61 -21.87
C GLY A 624 -40.75 -27.27 -22.55
N THR A 625 -41.25 -27.20 -23.79
CA THR A 625 -41.21 -25.97 -24.58
C THR A 625 -42.61 -25.36 -24.77
N LEU A 626 -42.63 -24.06 -25.14
CA LEU A 626 -43.84 -23.27 -25.44
C LEU A 626 -44.75 -23.97 -26.46
N GLN A 627 -44.16 -24.59 -27.50
CA GLN A 627 -44.86 -25.27 -28.56
C GLN A 627 -45.22 -26.75 -28.24
N GLY A 628 -45.08 -27.15 -26.97
CA GLY A 628 -45.50 -28.47 -26.48
C GLY A 628 -44.53 -29.60 -26.77
N VAL A 629 -43.27 -29.30 -27.03
CA VAL A 629 -42.20 -30.30 -27.16
C VAL A 629 -41.69 -30.71 -25.77
N VAL A 630 -41.39 -32.00 -25.61
CA VAL A 630 -40.72 -32.55 -24.42
C VAL A 630 -39.37 -33.15 -24.80
N LYS A 631 -38.39 -32.97 -23.97
CA LYS A 631 -37.09 -33.59 -24.13
C LYS A 631 -36.54 -34.11 -22.79
N ARG A 632 -35.91 -35.28 -22.80
CA ARG A 632 -35.07 -35.77 -21.75
C ARG A 632 -33.65 -35.77 -22.28
N VAL A 633 -32.79 -34.88 -21.70
CA VAL A 633 -31.44 -34.68 -22.14
C VAL A 633 -30.52 -35.70 -21.46
N VAL A 634 -29.68 -36.39 -22.23
CA VAL A 634 -28.62 -37.25 -21.68
C VAL A 634 -27.58 -36.37 -20.95
N PRO A 635 -27.09 -36.71 -19.72
CA PRO A 635 -26.15 -35.91 -18.97
C PRO A 635 -24.71 -36.04 -19.51
N ASP A 636 -24.52 -35.61 -20.76
CA ASP A 636 -23.23 -35.55 -21.45
C ASP A 636 -22.82 -34.07 -21.58
N TYR A 637 -22.09 -33.54 -20.55
CA TYR A 637 -21.70 -32.13 -20.47
C TYR A 637 -20.19 -31.98 -20.47
N PRO A 638 -19.52 -31.84 -21.63
CA PRO A 638 -18.06 -31.73 -21.74
C PRO A 638 -17.48 -30.62 -20.85
N ALA A 639 -16.49 -30.94 -20.03
CA ALA A 639 -15.88 -30.01 -19.05
C ALA A 639 -15.10 -28.84 -19.69
N ASN A 640 -14.75 -28.95 -20.95
CA ASN A 640 -13.96 -27.94 -21.68
C ASN A 640 -14.84 -26.87 -22.39
N LYS A 641 -16.15 -26.84 -22.14
CA LYS A 641 -17.09 -25.87 -22.71
C LYS A 641 -17.87 -25.21 -21.59
N ASP A 642 -17.83 -23.89 -21.55
CA ASP A 642 -18.57 -23.08 -20.58
C ASP A 642 -20.05 -22.92 -20.98
N GLU A 643 -20.35 -23.11 -22.24
CA GLU A 643 -21.70 -23.00 -22.83
C GLU A 643 -22.02 -24.21 -23.75
N LEU A 644 -23.22 -24.71 -23.61
CA LEU A 644 -23.70 -25.88 -24.35
C LEU A 644 -25.16 -25.67 -24.78
N GLU A 645 -25.50 -26.04 -26.01
CA GLU A 645 -26.90 -26.18 -26.42
C GLU A 645 -27.48 -27.50 -25.88
N VAL A 646 -28.64 -27.49 -25.20
CA VAL A 646 -29.29 -28.68 -24.63
C VAL A 646 -30.56 -29.10 -25.38
N ILE A 647 -31.06 -28.29 -26.29
CA ILE A 647 -32.16 -28.61 -27.19
C ILE A 647 -32.07 -27.72 -28.44
N ALA A 648 -32.25 -28.29 -29.62
CA ALA A 648 -32.46 -27.55 -30.86
C ALA A 648 -33.91 -27.06 -30.95
N LEU A 649 -34.14 -25.79 -30.62
CA LEU A 649 -35.47 -25.16 -30.65
C LEU A 649 -35.85 -24.80 -32.09
N LYS A 650 -37.16 -24.87 -32.39
CA LYS A 650 -37.73 -24.34 -33.63
C LYS A 650 -37.87 -22.82 -33.52
N GLU A 651 -38.05 -22.18 -34.67
CA GLU A 651 -38.33 -20.76 -34.73
C GLU A 651 -39.57 -20.37 -33.92
N GLY A 652 -39.43 -19.38 -33.04
CA GLY A 652 -40.48 -18.92 -32.13
C GLY A 652 -40.77 -19.84 -30.94
N ASP A 653 -40.02 -20.96 -30.77
CA ASP A 653 -40.13 -21.82 -29.58
C ASP A 653 -39.13 -21.44 -28.49
N ARG A 654 -39.43 -21.73 -27.23
CA ARG A 654 -38.57 -21.52 -26.08
C ARG A 654 -38.87 -22.54 -24.98
N ILE A 655 -37.87 -22.77 -24.11
CA ILE A 655 -38.09 -23.59 -22.92
C ILE A 655 -38.95 -22.81 -21.92
N ILE A 656 -40.03 -23.43 -21.45
CA ILE A 656 -40.97 -22.87 -20.46
C ILE A 656 -40.71 -23.44 -19.07
N GLY A 657 -40.17 -24.64 -18.97
CA GLY A 657 -39.85 -25.27 -17.71
C GLY A 657 -38.87 -26.41 -17.91
N GLY A 658 -38.13 -26.72 -16.82
CA GLY A 658 -37.19 -27.82 -16.80
C GLY A 658 -36.85 -28.22 -15.39
N ALA A 659 -36.48 -29.48 -15.22
CA ALA A 659 -36.00 -30.00 -13.94
C ALA A 659 -35.09 -31.19 -14.17
N GLU A 660 -34.09 -31.33 -13.33
CA GLU A 660 -33.28 -32.56 -13.23
C GLU A 660 -34.14 -33.67 -12.65
N LEU A 661 -34.17 -34.80 -13.33
CA LEU A 661 -34.91 -36.00 -12.86
C LEU A 661 -34.13 -36.66 -11.75
N ARG A 662 -34.81 -37.18 -10.76
CA ARG A 662 -34.19 -37.88 -9.61
C ARG A 662 -34.13 -39.39 -9.80
N THR A 663 -35.25 -39.95 -10.25
CA THR A 663 -35.42 -41.40 -10.47
C THR A 663 -35.63 -41.74 -11.95
N GLY A 664 -36.14 -40.80 -12.73
CA GLY A 664 -36.58 -41.04 -14.12
C GLY A 664 -38.00 -41.59 -14.25
N GLU A 665 -38.73 -41.76 -13.13
CA GLU A 665 -40.11 -42.22 -13.04
C GLU A 665 -41.10 -41.14 -12.67
N GLU A 666 -40.64 -39.89 -12.56
CA GLU A 666 -41.49 -38.71 -12.27
C GLU A 666 -42.55 -38.51 -13.33
N ASP A 667 -43.70 -37.95 -12.94
CA ASP A 667 -44.69 -37.44 -13.90
C ASP A 667 -44.24 -36.12 -14.52
N LEU A 668 -44.21 -36.04 -15.83
CA LEU A 668 -44.04 -34.81 -16.59
C LEU A 668 -45.39 -34.15 -16.83
N VAL A 669 -45.52 -32.89 -16.44
CA VAL A 669 -46.81 -32.19 -16.41
C VAL A 669 -46.77 -30.98 -17.34
N PHE A 670 -47.63 -30.92 -18.32
CA PHE A 670 -47.86 -29.77 -19.20
C PHE A 670 -49.19 -29.12 -18.81
N ILE A 671 -49.17 -27.79 -18.70
CA ILE A 671 -50.43 -27.00 -18.57
C ILE A 671 -50.40 -25.92 -19.66
N THR A 672 -51.55 -25.79 -20.36
CA THR A 672 -51.71 -24.89 -21.52
C THR A 672 -52.53 -23.67 -21.21
N SER A 673 -52.40 -22.63 -22.00
CA SER A 673 -53.16 -21.38 -21.90
C SER A 673 -54.69 -21.57 -22.04
N ASP A 674 -55.16 -22.62 -22.75
CA ASP A 674 -56.54 -22.99 -22.87
C ASP A 674 -57.05 -23.96 -21.76
N ALA A 675 -56.31 -23.98 -20.64
CA ALA A 675 -56.62 -24.76 -19.44
C ALA A 675 -56.62 -26.26 -19.62
N GLN A 676 -55.78 -26.84 -20.47
CA GLN A 676 -55.58 -28.28 -20.55
C GLN A 676 -54.34 -28.69 -19.73
N LEU A 677 -54.46 -29.73 -18.91
CA LEU A 677 -53.38 -30.37 -18.20
C LEU A 677 -53.14 -31.78 -18.72
N LEU A 678 -51.91 -32.08 -19.10
CA LEU A 678 -51.48 -33.42 -19.48
C LEU A 678 -50.33 -33.87 -18.55
N ARG A 679 -50.49 -35.03 -17.92
CA ARG A 679 -49.38 -35.70 -17.17
C ARG A 679 -49.13 -37.11 -17.73
N PHE A 680 -47.84 -37.45 -17.83
CA PHE A 680 -47.37 -38.77 -18.22
C PHE A 680 -46.00 -39.06 -17.63
N GLN A 681 -45.60 -40.33 -17.53
CA GLN A 681 -44.31 -40.70 -16.91
C GLN A 681 -43.12 -40.28 -17.77
N ALA A 682 -42.02 -39.85 -17.10
CA ALA A 682 -40.76 -39.49 -17.77
C ALA A 682 -40.15 -40.64 -18.56
N SER A 683 -40.39 -41.91 -18.16
CA SER A 683 -39.98 -43.12 -18.88
C SER A 683 -40.57 -43.23 -20.31
N GLN A 684 -41.68 -42.54 -20.61
CA GLN A 684 -42.21 -42.43 -21.96
C GLN A 684 -41.41 -41.52 -22.91
N VAL A 685 -40.48 -40.76 -22.38
CA VAL A 685 -39.59 -39.88 -23.11
C VAL A 685 -38.18 -40.49 -23.14
N ARG A 686 -37.82 -41.04 -24.29
CA ARG A 686 -36.48 -41.60 -24.47
C ARG A 686 -35.40 -40.54 -24.28
N PRO A 687 -34.30 -40.83 -23.58
CA PRO A 687 -33.16 -39.92 -23.51
C PRO A 687 -32.61 -39.57 -24.88
N GLN A 688 -32.25 -38.32 -25.10
CA GLN A 688 -31.70 -37.81 -26.36
C GLN A 688 -30.42 -36.98 -26.11
N GLY A 689 -29.54 -37.03 -27.10
CA GLY A 689 -28.33 -36.20 -27.09
C GLY A 689 -28.68 -34.69 -27.18
N ARG A 690 -27.75 -33.86 -26.79
CA ARG A 690 -27.92 -32.38 -26.67
C ARG A 690 -28.49 -31.72 -27.93
N ALA A 691 -27.96 -32.03 -29.11
CA ALA A 691 -28.37 -31.39 -30.39
C ALA A 691 -29.74 -31.87 -30.93
N ALA A 692 -30.45 -32.76 -30.25
CA ALA A 692 -31.78 -33.23 -30.70
C ALA A 692 -32.87 -32.21 -30.34
N GLY A 693 -33.93 -32.13 -31.18
CA GLY A 693 -35.05 -31.19 -31.01
C GLY A 693 -36.17 -31.68 -30.10
N GLY A 694 -36.03 -32.80 -29.37
CA GLY A 694 -37.06 -33.35 -28.49
C GLY A 694 -38.15 -34.16 -29.28
N MET A 695 -39.30 -34.37 -28.66
CA MET A 695 -40.45 -35.08 -29.25
C MET A 695 -41.74 -34.44 -28.79
N ALA A 696 -42.84 -34.73 -29.47
CA ALA A 696 -44.17 -34.19 -29.14
C ALA A 696 -44.53 -34.55 -27.67
N GLY A 697 -44.75 -33.58 -26.84
CA GLY A 697 -45.15 -33.69 -25.42
C GLY A 697 -46.65 -33.64 -25.27
N ILE A 698 -47.28 -32.52 -25.61
CA ILE A 698 -48.72 -32.29 -25.58
C ILE A 698 -49.19 -31.84 -26.96
N LYS A 699 -50.43 -32.23 -27.31
CA LYS A 699 -51.10 -31.73 -28.52
C LYS A 699 -51.85 -30.44 -28.18
N LEU A 700 -51.41 -29.33 -28.74
CA LEU A 700 -52.01 -28.02 -28.55
C LEU A 700 -53.19 -27.81 -29.47
N ALA A 701 -54.20 -27.07 -28.99
CA ALA A 701 -55.28 -26.51 -29.82
C ALA A 701 -54.75 -25.31 -30.63
N GLU A 702 -55.52 -24.86 -31.64
CA GLU A 702 -55.17 -23.72 -32.46
C GLU A 702 -55.09 -22.42 -31.57
N GLY A 703 -53.96 -21.73 -31.57
CA GLY A 703 -53.73 -20.53 -30.74
C GLY A 703 -53.39 -20.81 -29.26
N ALA A 704 -53.35 -22.07 -28.82
CA ALA A 704 -52.93 -22.41 -27.46
C ALA A 704 -51.43 -22.62 -27.38
N GLU A 705 -50.85 -22.27 -26.23
CA GLU A 705 -49.43 -22.43 -25.91
C GLU A 705 -49.25 -23.10 -24.54
N VAL A 706 -48.13 -23.72 -24.31
CA VAL A 706 -47.74 -24.22 -22.95
C VAL A 706 -47.34 -23.06 -22.10
N ILE A 707 -47.92 -22.91 -20.92
CA ILE A 707 -47.59 -21.87 -19.95
C ILE A 707 -46.82 -22.40 -18.72
N SER A 708 -46.85 -23.74 -18.51
CA SER A 708 -46.11 -24.39 -17.44
C SER A 708 -45.70 -25.79 -17.82
N PHE A 709 -44.45 -26.12 -17.50
CA PHE A 709 -43.93 -27.49 -17.51
C PHE A 709 -43.20 -27.77 -16.21
N THR A 710 -43.60 -28.84 -15.52
CA THR A 710 -43.01 -29.21 -14.23
C THR A 710 -42.87 -30.73 -14.15
N THR A 711 -42.09 -31.20 -13.17
CA THR A 711 -41.99 -32.62 -12.83
C THR A 711 -42.57 -32.86 -11.42
N VAL A 712 -43.35 -33.93 -11.25
CA VAL A 712 -44.00 -34.29 -10.00
C VAL A 712 -43.64 -35.72 -9.63
N ASP A 713 -43.16 -35.95 -8.41
CA ASP A 713 -42.99 -37.31 -7.90
C ASP A 713 -44.34 -37.96 -7.73
N PRO A 714 -44.60 -39.10 -8.38
CA PRO A 714 -45.91 -39.75 -8.31
C PRO A 714 -46.32 -40.20 -6.89
N ALA A 715 -45.39 -40.34 -5.95
CA ALA A 715 -45.62 -40.71 -4.56
C ALA A 715 -45.85 -39.48 -3.63
N ALA A 716 -45.61 -38.28 -4.14
CA ALA A 716 -45.75 -37.07 -3.32
C ALA A 716 -47.22 -36.61 -3.26
N ASP A 717 -47.62 -36.06 -2.07
CA ASP A 717 -48.82 -35.27 -1.97
C ASP A 717 -48.63 -33.96 -2.73
N ALA A 718 -49.34 -33.81 -3.82
CA ALA A 718 -49.13 -32.74 -4.83
C ALA A 718 -50.41 -32.02 -5.20
N VAL A 719 -50.30 -30.80 -5.63
CA VAL A 719 -51.40 -29.91 -6.05
C VAL A 719 -51.09 -29.25 -7.41
N VAL A 720 -52.17 -28.85 -8.07
CA VAL A 720 -52.13 -28.02 -9.27
C VAL A 720 -52.71 -26.66 -8.94
N PHE A 721 -51.95 -25.63 -9.20
CA PHE A 721 -52.34 -24.23 -9.05
C PHE A 721 -52.50 -23.60 -10.44
N THR A 722 -53.62 -22.94 -10.68
CA THR A 722 -53.91 -22.27 -11.95
C THR A 722 -54.52 -20.90 -11.68
N VAL A 723 -54.18 -19.93 -12.53
CA VAL A 723 -54.69 -18.56 -12.50
C VAL A 723 -55.28 -18.25 -13.90
N ALA A 724 -56.56 -17.94 -13.93
CA ALA A 724 -57.25 -17.50 -15.15
C ALA A 724 -57.38 -15.99 -15.23
N GLY A 725 -57.33 -15.44 -16.43
CA GLY A 725 -57.44 -14.00 -16.73
C GLY A 725 -57.83 -13.73 -18.17
N ALA A 726 -57.81 -12.47 -18.61
CA ALA A 726 -58.10 -12.05 -19.98
C ALA A 726 -56.81 -11.66 -20.74
N ALA A 727 -56.77 -11.98 -22.03
CA ALA A 727 -55.67 -11.60 -22.91
C ALA A 727 -55.61 -10.06 -23.06
N GLY A 728 -54.42 -9.48 -22.77
CA GLY A 728 -54.10 -8.05 -23.03
C GLY A 728 -54.61 -7.06 -21.97
N THR A 729 -55.16 -7.48 -20.84
CA THR A 729 -55.39 -6.58 -19.70
C THR A 729 -54.13 -6.37 -18.87
N LEU A 730 -53.66 -5.14 -18.85
CA LEU A 730 -52.54 -4.69 -17.98
C LEU A 730 -52.96 -4.58 -16.50
N ASP A 731 -54.22 -4.83 -16.16
CA ASP A 731 -54.77 -4.70 -14.82
C ASP A 731 -54.95 -6.09 -14.18
N ASP A 732 -54.07 -6.38 -13.18
CA ASP A 732 -54.10 -7.61 -12.38
C ASP A 732 -55.38 -7.78 -11.53
N SER A 733 -56.37 -6.89 -11.67
CA SER A 733 -57.53 -6.78 -10.81
C SER A 733 -58.65 -7.78 -11.05
N VAL A 734 -58.61 -8.61 -12.12
CA VAL A 734 -59.69 -9.60 -12.42
C VAL A 734 -59.06 -10.96 -12.75
N THR A 735 -58.32 -11.53 -11.84
CA THR A 735 -57.80 -12.89 -12.00
C THR A 735 -58.40 -13.80 -10.95
N THR A 736 -58.79 -15.02 -11.35
CA THR A 736 -59.24 -16.06 -10.41
C THR A 736 -58.24 -17.20 -10.37
N ALA A 737 -57.94 -17.66 -9.14
CA ALA A 737 -56.99 -18.74 -8.90
C ALA A 737 -57.69 -19.97 -8.32
N LYS A 738 -57.12 -21.12 -8.63
CA LYS A 738 -57.63 -22.40 -8.18
C LYS A 738 -56.47 -23.30 -7.75
N LEU A 739 -56.61 -23.95 -6.60
CA LEU A 739 -55.74 -24.98 -6.09
C LEU A 739 -56.47 -26.33 -6.01
N THR A 740 -56.00 -27.37 -6.71
CA THR A 740 -56.65 -28.65 -6.85
C THR A 740 -55.66 -29.79 -6.55
N PRO A 741 -56.10 -30.89 -5.85
CA PRO A 741 -55.24 -32.04 -5.64
C PRO A 741 -54.79 -32.66 -7.00
N PHE A 742 -53.51 -33.03 -7.09
CA PHE A 742 -52.92 -33.56 -8.32
C PHE A 742 -53.49 -34.92 -8.73
N ASP A 743 -53.98 -35.72 -7.83
CA ASP A 743 -54.58 -37.03 -8.01
C ASP A 743 -55.87 -36.94 -8.84
N GLN A 744 -56.55 -35.80 -8.86
CA GLN A 744 -57.76 -35.55 -9.67
C GLN A 744 -57.50 -35.53 -11.18
N TYR A 745 -56.24 -35.50 -11.61
CA TYR A 745 -55.83 -35.50 -13.00
C TYR A 745 -55.34 -36.89 -13.41
N PRO A 746 -56.03 -37.58 -14.35
CA PRO A 746 -55.59 -38.91 -14.78
C PRO A 746 -54.30 -38.83 -15.61
N ARG A 747 -53.44 -39.85 -15.48
CA ARG A 747 -52.33 -40.05 -16.43
C ARG A 747 -52.88 -40.37 -17.80
N LYS A 748 -52.32 -39.78 -18.83
CA LYS A 748 -52.61 -40.07 -20.22
C LYS A 748 -51.31 -40.33 -21.01
N GLY A 749 -51.49 -40.84 -22.25
CA GLY A 749 -50.36 -41.01 -23.16
C GLY A 749 -49.79 -39.67 -23.62
N ARG A 750 -48.47 -39.62 -23.80
CA ARG A 750 -47.76 -38.47 -24.40
C ARG A 750 -48.38 -38.10 -25.75
N ALA A 751 -48.28 -36.82 -26.15
CA ALA A 751 -48.82 -36.28 -27.43
C ALA A 751 -50.35 -36.29 -27.53
N THR A 752 -51.07 -36.32 -26.42
CA THR A 752 -52.54 -36.13 -26.35
C THR A 752 -52.91 -34.74 -25.88
N GLY A 753 -54.18 -34.34 -25.93
CA GLY A 753 -54.66 -32.98 -25.61
C GLY A 753 -54.97 -32.71 -24.13
N GLY A 754 -54.64 -33.63 -23.20
CA GLY A 754 -54.86 -33.41 -21.77
C GLY A 754 -56.29 -33.49 -21.25
N VAL A 755 -56.55 -32.91 -20.10
CA VAL A 755 -57.85 -32.72 -19.45
C VAL A 755 -57.99 -31.30 -18.93
N ARG A 756 -59.19 -30.78 -18.87
CA ARG A 756 -59.44 -29.42 -18.39
C ARG A 756 -59.10 -29.32 -16.91
N CYS A 757 -58.31 -28.27 -16.55
CA CYS A 757 -57.84 -28.00 -15.19
C CYS A 757 -58.56 -26.79 -14.53
N GLN A 758 -59.15 -25.89 -15.30
CA GLN A 758 -59.98 -24.79 -14.79
C GLN A 758 -61.05 -24.40 -15.77
N ARG A 759 -62.19 -23.96 -15.25
CA ARG A 759 -63.27 -23.36 -16.05
C ARG A 759 -63.18 -21.85 -15.99
N PHE A 760 -63.16 -21.19 -17.14
CA PHE A 760 -63.11 -19.74 -17.25
C PHE A 760 -64.49 -19.12 -16.89
N LEU A 761 -64.37 -18.04 -16.10
CA LEU A 761 -65.54 -17.19 -15.79
C LEU A 761 -65.79 -16.17 -16.91
N LYS A 762 -66.88 -15.42 -16.82
CA LYS A 762 -67.19 -14.36 -17.81
C LYS A 762 -66.09 -13.27 -17.70
N GLY A 763 -65.38 -13.04 -18.79
CA GLY A 763 -64.31 -12.11 -18.87
C GLY A 763 -62.89 -12.74 -18.78
N GLU A 764 -62.81 -14.06 -18.55
CA GLU A 764 -61.55 -14.84 -18.60
C GLU A 764 -61.54 -15.62 -19.94
N ASP A 765 -60.42 -15.68 -20.60
CA ASP A 765 -60.26 -16.41 -21.86
C ASP A 765 -59.04 -17.34 -21.87
N ARG A 766 -58.13 -17.20 -20.88
CA ARG A 766 -56.91 -18.02 -20.79
C ARG A 766 -56.40 -18.17 -19.38
N LEU A 767 -55.53 -19.16 -19.19
CA LEU A 767 -54.65 -19.20 -18.02
C LEU A 767 -53.46 -18.26 -18.25
N VAL A 768 -53.16 -17.46 -17.23
CA VAL A 768 -52.02 -16.53 -17.24
C VAL A 768 -50.85 -17.04 -16.39
N PHE A 769 -51.12 -17.95 -15.44
CA PHE A 769 -50.11 -18.64 -14.64
C PHE A 769 -50.61 -20.05 -14.27
N ALA A 770 -49.66 -21.00 -14.21
CA ALA A 770 -49.95 -22.36 -13.74
C ALA A 770 -48.69 -23.01 -13.15
N TRP A 771 -48.94 -23.93 -12.22
CA TRP A 771 -47.84 -24.69 -11.57
C TRP A 771 -48.43 -26.03 -11.05
N ALA A 772 -47.58 -27.07 -11.04
CA ALA A 772 -47.91 -28.35 -10.39
C ALA A 772 -46.71 -28.83 -9.58
N GLY A 773 -46.91 -29.27 -8.32
CA GLY A 773 -45.87 -29.74 -7.46
C GLY A 773 -46.34 -30.11 -6.05
N VAL A 774 -45.45 -30.27 -5.11
CA VAL A 774 -45.74 -30.73 -3.73
C VAL A 774 -46.64 -29.74 -2.98
N SER A 775 -47.59 -30.22 -2.20
CA SER A 775 -48.66 -29.46 -1.55
C SER A 775 -48.20 -28.36 -0.60
N GLU A 776 -47.04 -28.49 0.04
CA GLU A 776 -46.43 -27.48 0.94
C GLU A 776 -45.77 -26.32 0.15
N ALA A 777 -46.45 -25.86 -0.88
CA ALA A 777 -45.89 -24.84 -1.79
C ALA A 777 -45.97 -23.43 -1.22
N ARG A 778 -44.99 -22.60 -1.62
CA ARG A 778 -44.89 -21.18 -1.27
C ARG A 778 -45.10 -20.33 -2.50
N ALA A 779 -45.97 -19.31 -2.39
CA ALA A 779 -46.28 -18.38 -3.48
C ALA A 779 -45.60 -17.03 -3.21
N ALA A 780 -45.19 -16.35 -4.31
CA ALA A 780 -44.67 -15.00 -4.28
C ALA A 780 -45.22 -14.13 -5.39
N GLN A 781 -45.25 -12.83 -5.14
CA GLN A 781 -45.50 -11.80 -6.15
C GLN A 781 -44.25 -11.60 -7.01
N ARG A 782 -44.37 -10.84 -8.12
CA ARG A 782 -43.26 -10.53 -9.04
C ARG A 782 -42.04 -9.91 -8.36
N ASN A 783 -42.25 -9.10 -7.31
CA ASN A 783 -41.19 -8.46 -6.53
C ASN A 783 -40.55 -9.36 -5.45
N GLY A 784 -40.94 -10.64 -5.39
CA GLY A 784 -40.49 -11.63 -4.43
C GLY A 784 -41.18 -11.58 -3.06
N SER A 785 -42.13 -10.69 -2.84
CA SER A 785 -42.91 -10.65 -1.61
C SER A 785 -43.88 -11.83 -1.49
N PRO A 786 -44.11 -12.38 -0.30
CA PRO A 786 -45.01 -13.51 -0.09
C PRO A 786 -46.46 -13.22 -0.56
N ALA A 787 -47.08 -14.23 -1.14
CA ALA A 787 -48.47 -14.26 -1.45
C ALA A 787 -49.14 -15.50 -0.82
N GLU A 788 -50.44 -15.45 -0.59
CA GLU A 788 -51.24 -16.56 -0.05
C GLU A 788 -51.88 -17.36 -1.16
N LEU A 789 -52.05 -18.65 -0.91
CA LEU A 789 -52.75 -19.57 -1.84
C LEU A 789 -54.22 -19.68 -1.45
N PRO A 790 -55.14 -19.89 -2.42
CA PRO A 790 -56.56 -20.15 -2.11
C PRO A 790 -56.73 -21.52 -1.45
N GLU A 791 -57.90 -21.75 -0.86
CA GLU A 791 -58.29 -23.05 -0.36
C GLU A 791 -58.34 -24.11 -1.44
N ILE A 792 -58.13 -25.40 -1.08
CA ILE A 792 -58.12 -26.50 -2.01
C ILE A 792 -59.57 -26.76 -2.48
N ASP A 793 -59.77 -26.70 -3.80
CA ASP A 793 -61.00 -27.12 -4.49
C ASP A 793 -60.78 -28.50 -5.14
N PRO A 794 -61.48 -29.59 -4.66
CA PRO A 794 -61.29 -30.94 -5.20
C PRO A 794 -61.90 -31.12 -6.60
N ARG A 795 -62.64 -30.14 -7.12
CA ARG A 795 -63.25 -30.23 -8.47
C ARG A 795 -62.25 -29.88 -9.55
N ARG A 796 -61.84 -30.85 -10.31
CA ARG A 796 -60.83 -30.67 -11.38
C ARG A 796 -61.17 -29.55 -12.37
N ASP A 797 -62.44 -29.45 -12.81
CA ASP A 797 -62.94 -28.52 -13.81
C ASP A 797 -63.75 -27.34 -13.24
N GLY A 798 -63.60 -27.07 -11.93
CA GLY A 798 -64.20 -25.93 -11.24
C GLY A 798 -63.63 -24.58 -11.75
N SER A 799 -64.35 -23.48 -11.46
CA SER A 799 -63.84 -22.13 -11.65
C SER A 799 -62.96 -21.68 -10.45
N GLY A 800 -62.08 -20.71 -10.68
CA GLY A 800 -61.26 -20.15 -9.61
C GLY A 800 -62.00 -19.18 -8.68
N THR A 801 -61.32 -18.76 -7.61
CA THR A 801 -61.72 -17.70 -6.69
C THR A 801 -60.80 -16.48 -6.85
N PRO A 802 -61.30 -15.24 -6.64
CA PRO A 802 -60.46 -14.06 -6.72
C PRO A 802 -59.21 -14.14 -5.79
N LEU A 803 -58.05 -13.65 -6.24
CA LEU A 803 -56.84 -13.53 -5.42
C LEU A 803 -56.77 -12.14 -4.78
N ASP A 804 -56.36 -12.06 -3.51
CA ASP A 804 -56.11 -10.80 -2.82
C ASP A 804 -54.86 -10.12 -3.37
N LYS A 805 -53.84 -10.91 -3.78
CA LYS A 805 -52.58 -10.47 -4.35
C LYS A 805 -52.16 -11.33 -5.54
N PRO A 806 -51.61 -10.72 -6.60
CA PRO A 806 -51.20 -11.49 -7.78
C PRO A 806 -50.07 -12.46 -7.44
N VAL A 807 -50.17 -13.70 -7.90
CA VAL A 807 -49.11 -14.73 -7.77
C VAL A 807 -48.34 -14.79 -9.07
N ALA A 808 -47.03 -14.58 -9.00
CA ALA A 808 -46.14 -14.63 -10.15
C ALA A 808 -45.14 -15.81 -10.07
N ALA A 809 -44.96 -16.43 -8.91
CA ALA A 809 -44.12 -17.61 -8.77
C ALA A 809 -44.64 -18.53 -7.67
N LEU A 810 -44.40 -19.83 -7.84
CA LEU A 810 -44.71 -20.88 -6.89
C LEU A 810 -43.58 -21.93 -6.88
N ALA A 811 -43.23 -22.42 -5.72
CA ALA A 811 -42.31 -23.53 -5.58
C ALA A 811 -42.66 -24.40 -4.34
N GLY A 812 -42.44 -25.68 -4.46
CA GLY A 812 -42.50 -26.63 -3.34
C GLY A 812 -41.29 -26.52 -2.43
N PRO A 813 -41.24 -27.38 -1.40
CA PRO A 813 -40.06 -27.52 -0.51
C PRO A 813 -38.80 -27.80 -1.32
N VAL A 814 -37.68 -27.22 -0.88
CA VAL A 814 -36.36 -27.57 -1.41
C VAL A 814 -36.00 -28.96 -0.92
N SER A 815 -35.82 -29.87 -1.87
CA SER A 815 -35.59 -31.30 -1.60
C SER A 815 -34.24 -31.78 -2.08
#